data_cb79fe858bbfd1b5eea5a2efea5220de
#
_entry.id   cb79fe858bbfd1b5eea5a2efea5220de
#
_cell.length_a   1.000
_cell.length_b   1.000
_cell.length_c   1.000
_cell.angle_alpha   90.00
_cell.angle_beta   90.00
_cell.angle_gamma   90.00
#
_symmetry.space_group_name_H-M   'P 1'
#
loop_
_entity.id
_entity.type
_entity.pdbx_description
1 polymer ?
#
loop_
_entity_poly.entity_id
_entity_poly.type
_entity_poly.pdbx_seq_one_letter_code
_entity_poly.pdbx_strand_id
1 'polypeptide(L)'
;MVPGKKLDHHGIVVNPTPHNFNLDLQTWTDLSAGVKLIDKSGKFANDVNFLKQNAKGTPLNITFGEKPAKKAGLKKMVSGAYLLTVDKKGINIVGYDERGAFYALQTLRQIVESPAAQGKVPYLTCNDYPDLPLRGVVEGFYGEPWSHQVRLSLIDYYGRNKLNEYVYGPKDDPYHSCPNWRLPYPPEQAKNIHELVEACRRNRVDFVWAIHPGQDIKWNEEDYNNLVNKFNLMYELGVRSFAIHFDDIDGEGTNPKKQVALVNRLTKEFVKAKGDVAPLVVCPTDYSQLWAKPGPDGPLAIYGNELDPEVQVFWTGAVVCSDLTKETLDFVDSRIKRPAYYWWNFPVTDYARHIIMQGPTYGLETDITDKMTSGVLSNPMEHGEASKLALYGVADYNWNVADYNAIDNWERGLVDLTPEAHKAYRTFAIHSCDTETGYRRAESWETNTFRLADYSDKAYNDLYAEFDRVEKTKSTMERDCKNPLLMKELKPWLVEFEKLGARGKNTLKLMKTFRSGDASNFWNGFVANRMTKEARAAYEKHKLGTMKLQPFYENAMDDMAQEFFKNLTGEVPAFYKGLGTYPTLATTQSKLMFDNDSTTYYHCGQSQSTGDWVGADLGTVREVREVKILQGRNSVDDVDYFDNVVLEASADGKSWTQLTGELLKTYIIHWKGEPVKARYVRIRKAVSEKKSWIAVREFMVNPTTPESLNFKVESADLDAAMFGFDKNPVTSFRNSGKTSFSVVPGTKAYTMLLNVEQNGAVKFNQYDKKGKLLASTDVNNSFFNVELNKKAVKAEIEGNVEVFEVIAK
;
A
#
# COMPACT_ATOMS: atom_id res chain seq x y z
N MET A 1 -5.02 -17.51 -8.70
CA MET A 1 -6.11 -17.18 -9.64
C MET A 1 -5.55 -17.18 -11.04
N VAL A 2 -6.17 -17.86 -11.98
CA VAL A 2 -5.72 -17.87 -13.38
C VAL A 2 -6.16 -16.54 -14.00
N PRO A 3 -5.28 -15.76 -14.66
CA PRO A 3 -5.71 -14.58 -15.38
C PRO A 3 -6.80 -14.94 -16.40
N GLY A 4 -7.80 -14.08 -16.55
CA GLY A 4 -8.81 -14.22 -17.59
C GLY A 4 -8.19 -14.25 -19.00
N LYS A 5 -8.98 -14.53 -20.03
CA LYS A 5 -8.51 -14.56 -21.41
C LYS A 5 -8.01 -13.17 -21.83
N LYS A 6 -6.78 -13.09 -22.34
CA LYS A 6 -6.28 -11.85 -22.95
C LYS A 6 -7.04 -11.56 -24.22
N LEU A 7 -7.65 -10.38 -24.32
CA LEU A 7 -8.36 -9.92 -25.52
C LEU A 7 -7.43 -9.12 -26.43
N ASP A 8 -7.65 -9.22 -27.73
CA ASP A 8 -7.00 -8.34 -28.71
C ASP A 8 -7.84 -7.06 -28.87
N HIS A 9 -7.30 -5.96 -28.41
CA HIS A 9 -7.98 -4.66 -28.46
C HIS A 9 -7.68 -3.87 -29.75
N HIS A 10 -6.82 -4.35 -30.63
CA HIS A 10 -6.45 -3.72 -31.92
C HIS A 10 -6.09 -2.23 -31.80
N GLY A 11 -5.54 -1.80 -30.64
CA GLY A 11 -5.22 -0.40 -30.36
C GLY A 11 -6.43 0.49 -30.06
N ILE A 12 -7.62 -0.10 -29.93
CA ILE A 12 -8.84 0.56 -29.47
C ILE A 12 -8.98 0.31 -27.96
N VAL A 13 -8.84 1.37 -27.16
CA VAL A 13 -8.92 1.29 -25.71
C VAL A 13 -10.31 1.67 -25.23
N VAL A 14 -11.09 0.69 -24.79
CA VAL A 14 -12.43 0.89 -24.22
C VAL A 14 -12.47 0.25 -22.84
N ASN A 15 -12.83 1.02 -21.83
CA ASN A 15 -13.07 0.56 -20.47
C ASN A 15 -14.43 1.04 -19.94
N PRO A 16 -15.24 0.19 -19.38
CA PRO A 16 -15.11 -1.28 -19.24
C PRO A 16 -15.08 -2.02 -20.58
N THR A 17 -14.52 -3.25 -20.55
CA THR A 17 -14.47 -4.16 -21.72
C THR A 17 -15.89 -4.54 -22.16
N PRO A 18 -16.30 -4.20 -23.39
CA PRO A 18 -17.65 -4.49 -23.84
C PRO A 18 -17.89 -6.00 -24.08
N HIS A 19 -19.13 -6.47 -23.87
CA HIS A 19 -19.51 -7.86 -24.10
C HIS A 19 -19.55 -8.25 -25.59
N ASN A 20 -20.42 -7.63 -26.35
CA ASN A 20 -20.61 -7.95 -27.77
C ASN A 20 -20.09 -6.80 -28.62
N PHE A 21 -18.79 -6.80 -28.87
CA PHE A 21 -18.08 -5.72 -29.53
C PHE A 21 -17.42 -6.21 -30.82
N ASN A 22 -18.05 -5.92 -31.98
CA ASN A 22 -17.60 -6.31 -33.30
C ASN A 22 -17.10 -5.07 -34.04
N LEU A 23 -15.84 -5.06 -34.43
CA LEU A 23 -15.15 -3.99 -35.15
C LEU A 23 -14.87 -4.40 -36.59
N ASP A 24 -15.24 -3.58 -37.58
CA ASP A 24 -14.73 -3.63 -38.93
C ASP A 24 -13.60 -2.61 -39.09
N LEU A 25 -12.36 -3.07 -38.91
CA LEU A 25 -11.16 -2.23 -38.99
C LEU A 25 -10.75 -1.91 -40.44
N GLN A 26 -11.47 -2.42 -41.46
CA GLN A 26 -11.22 -2.08 -42.85
C GLN A 26 -12.00 -0.82 -43.27
N THR A 27 -13.11 -0.53 -42.59
CA THR A 27 -14.01 0.57 -42.94
C THR A 27 -14.11 1.57 -41.78
N TRP A 28 -13.77 2.81 -42.04
CA TRP A 28 -13.75 3.87 -41.03
C TRP A 28 -14.59 5.07 -41.46
N THR A 29 -15.32 5.67 -40.53
CA THR A 29 -15.99 6.95 -40.68
C THR A 29 -15.05 8.06 -40.20
N ASP A 30 -14.77 9.01 -41.05
CA ASP A 30 -13.99 10.23 -40.69
C ASP A 30 -14.93 11.24 -40.01
N LEU A 31 -14.57 11.64 -38.80
CA LEU A 31 -15.31 12.62 -38.00
C LEU A 31 -14.72 14.03 -38.07
N SER A 32 -13.74 14.30 -38.93
CA SER A 32 -13.09 15.61 -39.08
C SER A 32 -14.07 16.73 -39.47
N ALA A 33 -15.08 16.39 -40.30
CA ALA A 33 -16.17 17.30 -40.63
C ALA A 33 -17.16 17.57 -39.47
N GLY A 34 -17.06 16.82 -38.37
CA GLY A 34 -17.92 16.86 -37.22
C GLY A 34 -19.16 15.96 -37.32
N VAL A 35 -20.03 16.03 -36.34
CA VAL A 35 -21.28 15.24 -36.25
C VAL A 35 -22.50 16.16 -36.24
N LYS A 36 -23.59 15.66 -36.80
CA LYS A 36 -24.93 16.26 -36.67
C LYS A 36 -25.68 15.50 -35.58
N LEU A 37 -25.78 16.09 -34.39
CA LEU A 37 -26.55 15.51 -33.29
C LEU A 37 -28.04 15.50 -33.59
N ILE A 38 -28.66 14.33 -33.43
CA ILE A 38 -30.10 14.09 -33.57
C ILE A 38 -30.59 13.46 -32.28
N ASP A 39 -30.92 14.30 -31.31
CA ASP A 39 -31.40 13.94 -29.99
C ASP A 39 -32.74 14.66 -29.71
N LYS A 40 -33.86 13.92 -29.80
CA LYS A 40 -35.17 14.49 -29.52
C LYS A 40 -35.44 14.76 -28.04
N SER A 41 -34.66 14.18 -27.14
CA SER A 41 -34.77 14.39 -25.70
C SER A 41 -34.11 15.70 -25.23
N GLY A 42 -33.15 16.21 -25.99
CA GLY A 42 -32.31 17.37 -25.65
C GLY A 42 -31.35 17.14 -24.45
N LYS A 43 -31.19 15.90 -23.99
CA LYS A 43 -30.43 15.58 -22.76
C LYS A 43 -28.94 15.41 -22.99
N PHE A 44 -28.50 15.16 -24.24
CA PHE A 44 -27.11 14.76 -24.55
C PHE A 44 -26.27 15.85 -25.22
N ALA A 45 -26.78 17.08 -25.36
CA ALA A 45 -26.08 18.17 -26.04
C ALA A 45 -24.67 18.44 -25.45
N ASN A 46 -24.53 18.34 -24.12
CA ASN A 46 -23.28 18.53 -23.42
C ASN A 46 -22.38 17.28 -23.43
N ASP A 47 -22.97 16.08 -23.59
CA ASP A 47 -22.24 14.80 -23.53
C ASP A 47 -21.50 14.50 -24.82
N VAL A 48 -21.79 15.23 -25.91
CA VAL A 48 -21.10 15.10 -27.22
C VAL A 48 -20.05 16.15 -27.48
N ASN A 49 -19.62 16.89 -26.46
CA ASN A 49 -18.64 17.98 -26.55
C ASN A 49 -17.21 17.52 -26.99
N PHE A 50 -16.93 16.22 -26.91
CA PHE A 50 -15.70 15.62 -27.44
C PHE A 50 -15.68 15.53 -28.99
N LEU A 51 -16.81 15.79 -29.63
CA LEU A 51 -16.94 15.84 -31.10
C LEU A 51 -17.31 17.26 -31.54
N LYS A 52 -16.71 17.68 -32.67
CA LYS A 52 -17.15 18.92 -33.30
C LYS A 52 -18.60 18.78 -33.81
N GLN A 53 -19.50 19.68 -33.40
CA GLN A 53 -20.86 19.69 -33.93
C GLN A 53 -20.94 20.48 -35.24
N ASN A 54 -21.62 19.88 -36.21
CA ASN A 54 -21.81 20.46 -37.54
C ASN A 54 -23.10 19.94 -38.18
N ALA A 55 -23.97 20.84 -38.63
CA ALA A 55 -25.24 20.50 -39.25
C ALA A 55 -25.10 19.63 -40.51
N LYS A 56 -23.94 19.67 -41.19
CA LYS A 56 -23.60 18.84 -42.37
C LYS A 56 -22.69 17.66 -42.03
N GLY A 57 -22.39 17.46 -40.74
CA GLY A 57 -21.53 16.37 -40.25
C GLY A 57 -22.22 15.00 -40.33
N THR A 58 -21.47 13.98 -39.89
CA THR A 58 -21.95 12.61 -39.78
C THR A 58 -23.17 12.57 -38.84
N PRO A 59 -24.30 11.96 -39.22
CA PRO A 59 -25.45 11.84 -38.33
C PRO A 59 -25.09 11.04 -37.05
N LEU A 60 -25.41 11.59 -35.90
CA LEU A 60 -25.35 10.93 -34.60
C LEU A 60 -26.76 10.91 -33.98
N ASN A 61 -27.42 9.77 -34.10
CA ASN A 61 -28.76 9.57 -33.59
C ASN A 61 -28.70 8.97 -32.18
N ILE A 62 -29.43 9.57 -31.23
CA ILE A 62 -29.55 9.07 -29.86
C ILE A 62 -31.03 8.87 -29.53
N THR A 63 -31.37 7.66 -29.11
CA THR A 63 -32.68 7.29 -28.58
C THR A 63 -32.52 6.42 -27.32
N PHE A 64 -33.50 6.40 -26.46
CA PHE A 64 -33.52 5.52 -25.30
C PHE A 64 -34.95 5.23 -24.85
N GLY A 65 -35.11 4.21 -24.01
CA GLY A 65 -36.36 3.72 -23.47
C GLY A 65 -36.60 2.26 -23.81
N GLU A 66 -37.52 1.63 -23.09
CA GLU A 66 -37.81 0.20 -23.21
C GLU A 66 -38.27 -0.19 -24.64
N LYS A 67 -39.18 0.57 -25.22
CA LYS A 67 -39.67 0.27 -26.59
C LYS A 67 -38.58 0.39 -27.67
N PRO A 68 -37.81 1.48 -27.75
CA PRO A 68 -36.67 1.56 -28.67
C PRO A 68 -35.65 0.44 -28.44
N ALA A 69 -35.29 0.13 -27.19
CA ALA A 69 -34.36 -0.91 -26.83
C ALA A 69 -34.81 -2.30 -27.31
N LYS A 70 -36.07 -2.66 -27.06
CA LYS A 70 -36.66 -3.91 -27.53
C LYS A 70 -36.66 -4.01 -29.07
N LYS A 71 -37.03 -2.92 -29.75
CA LYS A 71 -37.01 -2.87 -31.25
C LYS A 71 -35.60 -3.00 -31.81
N ALA A 72 -34.60 -2.43 -31.15
CA ALA A 72 -33.20 -2.50 -31.56
C ALA A 72 -32.54 -3.85 -31.23
N GLY A 73 -33.15 -4.71 -30.42
CA GLY A 73 -32.63 -6.03 -30.05
C GLY A 73 -31.47 -5.96 -29.04
N LEU A 74 -31.60 -5.15 -27.99
CA LEU A 74 -30.66 -5.17 -26.91
C LEU A 74 -30.57 -6.57 -26.28
N LYS A 75 -29.37 -7.03 -25.98
CA LYS A 75 -29.11 -8.37 -25.41
C LYS A 75 -29.65 -8.53 -24.00
N LYS A 76 -29.59 -7.44 -23.20
CA LYS A 76 -30.22 -7.36 -21.86
C LYS A 76 -31.05 -6.09 -21.75
N MET A 77 -32.14 -6.19 -21.01
CA MET A 77 -33.06 -5.08 -20.74
C MET A 77 -32.86 -4.60 -19.32
N VAL A 78 -31.66 -4.07 -19.05
CA VAL A 78 -31.25 -3.58 -17.71
C VAL A 78 -30.75 -2.15 -17.79
N SER A 79 -30.77 -1.43 -16.68
CA SER A 79 -30.25 -0.06 -16.61
C SER A 79 -28.80 -0.01 -17.06
N GLY A 80 -28.48 0.95 -17.93
CA GLY A 80 -27.15 1.10 -18.51
C GLY A 80 -26.88 0.28 -19.78
N ALA A 81 -27.77 -0.65 -20.17
CA ALA A 81 -27.61 -1.41 -21.42
C ALA A 81 -27.81 -0.53 -22.66
N TYR A 82 -27.06 -0.82 -23.72
CA TYR A 82 -27.11 -0.05 -24.97
C TYR A 82 -26.73 -0.85 -26.21
N LEU A 83 -27.13 -0.33 -27.36
CA LEU A 83 -26.61 -0.68 -28.67
C LEU A 83 -26.00 0.55 -29.32
N LEU A 84 -24.71 0.47 -29.66
CA LEU A 84 -23.99 1.45 -30.47
C LEU A 84 -23.67 0.81 -31.82
N THR A 85 -24.08 1.45 -32.90
CA THR A 85 -23.71 1.03 -34.28
C THR A 85 -23.10 2.20 -35.03
N VAL A 86 -22.07 1.89 -35.83
CA VAL A 86 -21.46 2.80 -36.78
C VAL A 86 -21.47 2.11 -38.16
N ASP A 87 -22.11 2.71 -39.11
CA ASP A 87 -22.21 2.22 -40.50
C ASP A 87 -22.23 3.39 -41.50
N LYS A 88 -22.49 3.09 -42.78
CA LYS A 88 -22.59 4.10 -43.85
C LYS A 88 -23.69 5.16 -43.64
N LYS A 89 -24.64 4.93 -42.74
CA LYS A 89 -25.74 5.87 -42.45
C LYS A 89 -25.37 6.82 -41.30
N GLY A 90 -24.24 6.57 -40.65
CA GLY A 90 -23.76 7.33 -39.50
C GLY A 90 -23.70 6.55 -38.20
N ILE A 91 -23.77 7.23 -37.09
CA ILE A 91 -23.68 6.69 -35.74
C ILE A 91 -25.08 6.62 -35.13
N ASN A 92 -25.44 5.45 -34.60
CA ASN A 92 -26.75 5.27 -33.97
C ASN A 92 -26.59 4.66 -32.58
N ILE A 93 -27.18 5.31 -31.57
CA ILE A 93 -27.20 4.91 -30.17
C ILE A 93 -28.63 4.63 -29.75
N VAL A 94 -28.84 3.46 -29.14
CA VAL A 94 -30.10 3.09 -28.50
C VAL A 94 -29.81 2.61 -27.09
N GLY A 95 -30.18 3.38 -26.06
CA GLY A 95 -30.07 2.98 -24.65
C GLY A 95 -31.35 2.31 -24.15
N TYR A 96 -31.22 1.37 -23.22
CA TYR A 96 -32.38 0.88 -22.47
C TYR A 96 -33.03 2.04 -21.69
N ASP A 97 -32.18 2.88 -21.12
CA ASP A 97 -32.55 4.10 -20.40
C ASP A 97 -31.57 5.25 -20.78
N GLU A 98 -31.71 6.39 -20.13
CA GLU A 98 -30.81 7.55 -20.31
C GLU A 98 -29.37 7.20 -19.98
N ARG A 99 -29.16 6.37 -18.93
CA ARG A 99 -27.82 5.90 -18.50
C ARG A 99 -27.15 5.05 -19.58
N GLY A 100 -27.92 4.15 -20.22
CA GLY A 100 -27.43 3.33 -21.34
C GLY A 100 -26.99 4.16 -22.54
N ALA A 101 -27.78 5.17 -22.93
CA ALA A 101 -27.39 6.09 -24.00
C ALA A 101 -26.14 6.91 -23.67
N PHE A 102 -25.98 7.36 -22.43
CA PHE A 102 -24.77 8.03 -21.94
C PHE A 102 -23.56 7.11 -21.99
N TYR A 103 -23.68 5.86 -21.58
CA TYR A 103 -22.59 4.89 -21.63
C TYR A 103 -22.16 4.53 -23.04
N ALA A 104 -23.09 4.48 -23.99
CA ALA A 104 -22.76 4.34 -25.40
C ALA A 104 -21.91 5.52 -25.91
N LEU A 105 -22.23 6.75 -25.48
CA LEU A 105 -21.42 7.93 -25.78
C LEU A 105 -20.03 7.85 -25.16
N GLN A 106 -19.88 7.33 -23.93
CA GLN A 106 -18.57 7.13 -23.33
C GLN A 106 -17.75 6.09 -24.10
N THR A 107 -18.38 5.00 -24.56
CA THR A 107 -17.71 4.02 -25.43
C THR A 107 -17.28 4.67 -26.77
N LEU A 108 -18.15 5.42 -27.42
CA LEU A 108 -17.80 6.15 -28.66
C LEU A 108 -16.63 7.13 -28.41
N ARG A 109 -16.68 7.88 -27.32
CA ARG A 109 -15.61 8.82 -26.92
C ARG A 109 -14.27 8.11 -26.77
N GLN A 110 -14.23 7.02 -26.01
CA GLN A 110 -13.00 6.25 -25.80
C GLN A 110 -12.45 5.65 -27.10
N ILE A 111 -13.33 5.19 -28.01
CA ILE A 111 -12.90 4.72 -29.32
C ILE A 111 -12.24 5.85 -30.12
N VAL A 112 -12.88 7.03 -30.21
CA VAL A 112 -12.35 8.19 -30.96
C VAL A 112 -11.04 8.71 -30.36
N GLU A 113 -10.89 8.68 -29.05
CA GLU A 113 -9.69 9.07 -28.32
C GLU A 113 -8.57 8.01 -28.37
N SER A 114 -8.86 6.77 -28.80
CA SER A 114 -7.88 5.69 -28.85
C SER A 114 -6.76 5.98 -29.86
N PRO A 115 -5.51 5.57 -29.60
CA PRO A 115 -4.36 5.84 -30.47
C PRO A 115 -4.54 5.36 -31.91
N ALA A 116 -5.24 4.23 -32.12
CA ALA A 116 -5.50 3.67 -33.44
C ALA A 116 -6.56 4.45 -34.23
N ALA A 117 -7.40 5.24 -33.59
CA ALA A 117 -8.55 5.90 -34.22
C ALA A 117 -8.17 7.20 -34.97
N GLN A 118 -7.25 7.98 -34.41
CA GLN A 118 -6.79 9.26 -35.01
C GLN A 118 -7.94 10.19 -35.46
N GLY A 119 -9.00 10.31 -34.62
CA GLY A 119 -10.17 11.14 -34.94
C GLY A 119 -11.20 10.47 -35.86
N LYS A 120 -11.06 9.19 -36.16
CA LYS A 120 -12.02 8.37 -36.92
C LYS A 120 -12.71 7.36 -36.03
N VAL A 121 -13.75 6.73 -36.52
CA VAL A 121 -14.41 5.61 -35.83
C VAL A 121 -14.58 4.46 -36.80
N PRO A 122 -14.20 3.21 -36.47
CA PRO A 122 -14.41 2.07 -37.35
C PRO A 122 -15.91 1.75 -37.46
N TYR A 123 -16.34 1.08 -38.52
CA TYR A 123 -17.64 0.48 -38.50
C TYR A 123 -17.72 -0.56 -37.40
N LEU A 124 -18.80 -0.52 -36.63
CA LEU A 124 -18.92 -1.39 -35.46
C LEU A 124 -20.36 -1.68 -35.08
N THR A 125 -20.48 -2.74 -34.31
CA THR A 125 -21.71 -3.03 -33.53
C THR A 125 -21.26 -3.37 -32.09
N CYS A 126 -21.74 -2.63 -31.14
CA CYS A 126 -21.52 -2.84 -29.71
C CYS A 126 -22.88 -2.98 -29.02
N ASN A 127 -23.23 -4.22 -28.61
CA ASN A 127 -24.45 -4.49 -27.84
C ASN A 127 -24.06 -4.89 -26.42
N ASP A 128 -24.13 -3.95 -25.51
CA ASP A 128 -23.40 -4.00 -24.26
C ASP A 128 -24.29 -3.69 -23.06
N TYR A 129 -23.88 -4.17 -21.87
CA TYR A 129 -24.65 -4.09 -20.64
C TYR A 129 -23.76 -4.38 -19.42
N PRO A 130 -24.09 -3.88 -18.21
CA PRO A 130 -23.38 -4.29 -17.00
C PRO A 130 -23.81 -5.69 -16.53
N ASP A 131 -22.86 -6.49 -16.03
CA ASP A 131 -23.16 -7.75 -15.34
C ASP A 131 -23.69 -7.51 -13.93
N LEU A 132 -23.11 -6.56 -13.20
CA LEU A 132 -23.53 -6.21 -11.85
C LEU A 132 -24.25 -4.84 -11.84
N PRO A 133 -25.41 -4.73 -11.17
CA PRO A 133 -26.23 -3.50 -11.22
C PRO A 133 -25.58 -2.32 -10.50
N LEU A 134 -24.91 -2.53 -9.36
CA LEU A 134 -24.25 -1.49 -8.57
C LEU A 134 -22.74 -1.57 -8.78
N ARG A 135 -22.12 -0.44 -9.11
CA ARG A 135 -20.71 -0.32 -9.45
C ARG A 135 -20.20 0.96 -8.82
N GLY A 136 -19.63 0.84 -7.62
CA GLY A 136 -19.43 1.99 -6.78
C GLY A 136 -18.02 2.26 -6.31
N VAL A 137 -17.87 3.45 -5.74
CA VAL A 137 -16.71 3.88 -4.99
C VAL A 137 -17.18 4.52 -3.70
N VAL A 138 -16.58 4.16 -2.57
CA VAL A 138 -16.86 4.78 -1.28
C VAL A 138 -15.67 5.59 -0.80
N GLU A 139 -15.89 6.87 -0.48
CA GLU A 139 -14.95 7.66 0.30
C GLU A 139 -15.19 7.34 1.79
N GLY A 140 -14.63 6.20 2.24
CA GLY A 140 -14.89 5.63 3.57
C GLY A 140 -13.62 5.25 4.34
N PHE A 141 -12.45 5.62 3.82
CA PHE A 141 -11.15 5.36 4.43
C PHE A 141 -10.86 6.33 5.62
N TYR A 142 -9.99 5.89 6.51
CA TYR A 142 -9.36 6.77 7.50
C TYR A 142 -8.17 7.50 6.89
N GLY A 143 -7.94 8.75 7.32
CA GLY A 143 -6.85 9.57 6.80
C GLY A 143 -7.32 10.93 6.32
N GLU A 144 -6.62 11.53 5.37
CA GLU A 144 -6.97 12.84 4.84
C GLU A 144 -8.07 12.70 3.77
N PRO A 145 -9.27 13.31 3.95
CA PRO A 145 -10.32 13.28 2.94
C PRO A 145 -9.88 13.92 1.63
N TRP A 146 -10.46 13.45 0.52
CA TRP A 146 -10.16 14.04 -0.78
C TRP A 146 -10.52 15.53 -0.86
N SER A 147 -9.69 16.30 -1.52
CA SER A 147 -10.04 17.69 -1.83
C SER A 147 -11.25 17.75 -2.77
N HIS A 148 -11.99 18.85 -2.73
CA HIS A 148 -13.13 19.07 -3.63
C HIS A 148 -12.76 18.89 -5.11
N GLN A 149 -11.57 19.37 -5.51
CA GLN A 149 -11.08 19.22 -6.88
C GLN A 149 -10.83 17.76 -7.26
N VAL A 150 -10.27 16.96 -6.35
CA VAL A 150 -10.06 15.51 -6.56
C VAL A 150 -11.41 14.79 -6.67
N ARG A 151 -12.39 15.12 -5.81
CA ARG A 151 -13.74 14.55 -5.89
C ARG A 151 -14.40 14.82 -7.24
N LEU A 152 -14.34 16.06 -7.73
CA LEU A 152 -14.87 16.41 -9.06
C LEU A 152 -14.17 15.64 -10.18
N SER A 153 -12.83 15.53 -10.12
CA SER A 153 -12.04 14.74 -11.08
C SER A 153 -12.40 13.25 -11.06
N LEU A 154 -12.66 12.70 -9.88
CA LEU A 154 -13.09 11.31 -9.73
C LEU A 154 -14.51 11.09 -10.25
N ILE A 155 -15.43 12.01 -10.03
CA ILE A 155 -16.81 11.90 -10.55
C ILE A 155 -16.83 11.87 -12.08
N ASP A 156 -16.04 12.72 -12.75
CA ASP A 156 -15.90 12.69 -14.20
C ASP A 156 -15.29 11.36 -14.66
N TYR A 157 -14.31 10.85 -13.93
CA TYR A 157 -13.73 9.53 -14.16
C TYR A 157 -14.75 8.38 -13.99
N TYR A 158 -15.65 8.46 -12.99
CA TYR A 158 -16.69 7.45 -12.78
C TYR A 158 -17.65 7.39 -13.97
N GLY A 159 -18.13 8.53 -14.44
CA GLY A 159 -19.00 8.59 -15.61
C GLY A 159 -18.34 8.00 -16.86
N ARG A 160 -17.08 8.36 -17.14
CA ARG A 160 -16.29 7.84 -18.27
C ARG A 160 -16.15 6.31 -18.24
N ASN A 161 -15.96 5.74 -17.05
CA ASN A 161 -15.74 4.30 -16.84
C ASN A 161 -17.00 3.55 -16.41
N LYS A 162 -18.19 4.14 -16.55
CA LYS A 162 -19.49 3.53 -16.30
C LYS A 162 -19.69 3.02 -14.88
N LEU A 163 -18.98 3.58 -13.89
CA LEU A 163 -19.31 3.46 -12.49
C LEU A 163 -20.55 4.30 -12.20
N ASN A 164 -21.45 3.81 -11.36
CA ASN A 164 -22.77 4.44 -11.18
C ASN A 164 -23.10 4.89 -9.76
N GLU A 165 -22.21 4.65 -8.79
CA GLU A 165 -22.41 5.12 -7.43
C GLU A 165 -21.13 5.74 -6.83
N TYR A 166 -21.31 6.85 -6.13
CA TYR A 166 -20.32 7.47 -5.27
C TYR A 166 -20.89 7.61 -3.87
N VAL A 167 -20.41 6.78 -2.94
CA VAL A 167 -20.82 6.82 -1.53
C VAL A 167 -19.92 7.80 -0.79
N TYR A 168 -20.51 8.92 -0.36
CA TYR A 168 -19.85 9.97 0.39
C TYR A 168 -19.97 9.69 1.89
N GLY A 169 -18.89 9.25 2.50
CA GLY A 169 -18.80 8.94 3.93
C GLY A 169 -17.41 9.14 4.51
N PRO A 170 -16.75 10.34 4.29
CA PRO A 170 -15.42 10.61 4.80
C PRO A 170 -15.36 10.50 6.32
N LYS A 171 -14.47 9.69 6.87
CA LYS A 171 -14.38 9.44 8.32
C LYS A 171 -14.09 10.72 9.13
N ASP A 172 -13.41 11.71 8.55
CA ASP A 172 -13.07 12.98 9.19
C ASP A 172 -14.10 14.09 8.93
N ASP A 173 -15.29 13.78 8.35
CA ASP A 173 -16.40 14.71 8.25
C ASP A 173 -17.29 14.64 9.50
N PRO A 174 -17.21 15.63 10.41
CA PRO A 174 -17.97 15.60 11.65
C PRO A 174 -19.48 15.83 11.46
N TYR A 175 -19.93 16.22 10.28
CA TYR A 175 -21.34 16.45 9.96
C TYR A 175 -22.00 15.23 9.30
N HIS A 176 -21.22 14.27 8.84
CA HIS A 176 -21.65 12.94 8.46
C HIS A 176 -21.66 11.98 9.66
N SER A 177 -20.79 12.22 10.66
CA SER A 177 -20.59 11.35 11.82
C SER A 177 -20.66 12.15 13.14
N CYS A 178 -20.28 11.51 14.24
CA CYS A 178 -20.09 12.16 15.54
C CYS A 178 -18.96 13.22 15.44
N PRO A 179 -19.08 14.40 16.11
CA PRO A 179 -20.16 14.74 17.03
C PRO A 179 -21.35 15.49 16.39
N ASN A 180 -21.24 15.94 15.15
CA ASN A 180 -22.14 16.96 14.58
C ASN A 180 -23.15 16.40 13.56
N TRP A 181 -23.35 15.08 13.45
CA TRP A 181 -24.29 14.50 12.49
C TRP A 181 -25.74 15.04 12.63
N ARG A 182 -26.11 15.54 13.83
CA ARG A 182 -27.39 16.16 14.11
C ARG A 182 -27.53 17.57 13.53
N LEU A 183 -26.40 18.23 13.22
CA LEU A 183 -26.36 19.62 12.79
C LEU A 183 -26.38 19.76 11.27
N PRO A 184 -26.88 20.88 10.72
CA PRO A 184 -26.71 21.16 9.28
C PRO A 184 -25.23 21.37 8.94
N TYR A 185 -24.88 21.11 7.68
CA TYR A 185 -23.56 21.52 7.16
C TYR A 185 -23.42 23.04 7.16
N PRO A 186 -22.21 23.57 7.44
CA PRO A 186 -21.90 24.97 7.19
C PRO A 186 -22.19 25.34 5.72
N PRO A 187 -22.63 26.58 5.43
CA PRO A 187 -23.09 26.97 4.09
C PRO A 187 -22.12 26.67 2.94
N GLU A 188 -20.82 26.86 3.15
CA GLU A 188 -19.78 26.58 2.15
C GLU A 188 -19.65 25.07 1.88
N GLN A 189 -19.69 24.25 2.92
CA GLN A 189 -19.65 22.79 2.78
C GLN A 189 -20.92 22.25 2.12
N ALA A 190 -22.09 22.80 2.48
CA ALA A 190 -23.37 22.46 1.83
C ALA A 190 -23.33 22.81 0.34
N LYS A 191 -22.76 23.98 -0.04
CA LYS A 191 -22.54 24.35 -1.43
C LYS A 191 -21.65 23.34 -2.16
N ASN A 192 -20.50 22.96 -1.55
CA ASN A 192 -19.61 21.98 -2.13
C ASN A 192 -20.30 20.62 -2.34
N ILE A 193 -21.10 20.17 -1.38
CA ILE A 193 -21.88 18.93 -1.55
C ILE A 193 -22.88 19.07 -2.70
N HIS A 194 -23.60 20.19 -2.80
CA HIS A 194 -24.50 20.43 -3.93
C HIS A 194 -23.77 20.38 -5.28
N GLU A 195 -22.56 20.95 -5.38
CA GLU A 195 -21.72 20.89 -6.60
C GLU A 195 -21.34 19.44 -6.94
N LEU A 196 -21.02 18.60 -5.94
CA LEU A 196 -20.74 17.17 -6.15
C LEU A 196 -21.98 16.41 -6.64
N VAL A 197 -23.15 16.69 -6.05
CA VAL A 197 -24.46 16.11 -6.48
C VAL A 197 -24.72 16.45 -7.95
N GLU A 198 -24.52 17.72 -8.33
CA GLU A 198 -24.73 18.15 -9.72
C GLU A 198 -23.69 17.54 -10.69
N ALA A 199 -22.43 17.38 -10.26
CA ALA A 199 -21.41 16.70 -11.04
C ALA A 199 -21.76 15.20 -11.24
N CYS A 200 -22.23 14.53 -10.19
CA CYS A 200 -22.70 13.16 -10.26
C CYS A 200 -23.88 13.03 -11.23
N ARG A 201 -24.87 13.92 -11.13
CA ARG A 201 -26.03 13.92 -12.04
C ARG A 201 -25.61 14.06 -13.51
N ARG A 202 -24.68 14.97 -13.82
CA ARG A 202 -24.14 15.13 -15.19
C ARG A 202 -23.44 13.87 -15.71
N ASN A 203 -22.79 13.13 -14.83
CA ASN A 203 -22.07 11.90 -15.15
C ASN A 203 -22.93 10.62 -14.99
N ARG A 204 -24.22 10.74 -14.72
CA ARG A 204 -25.17 9.62 -14.45
C ARG A 204 -24.67 8.71 -13.33
N VAL A 205 -24.05 9.31 -12.32
CA VAL A 205 -23.60 8.68 -11.09
C VAL A 205 -24.58 9.04 -9.97
N ASP A 206 -24.97 8.08 -9.17
CA ASP A 206 -25.80 8.34 -7.99
C ASP A 206 -24.88 8.80 -6.83
N PHE A 207 -25.12 10.01 -6.34
CA PHE A 207 -24.47 10.51 -5.14
C PHE A 207 -25.16 9.95 -3.91
N VAL A 208 -24.52 9.01 -3.23
CA VAL A 208 -25.06 8.34 -2.03
C VAL A 208 -24.46 9.04 -0.81
N TRP A 209 -25.26 9.85 -0.13
CA TRP A 209 -24.81 10.48 1.10
C TRP A 209 -24.96 9.53 2.28
N ALA A 210 -23.85 9.21 2.96
CA ALA A 210 -23.85 8.33 4.11
C ALA A 210 -23.92 9.12 5.42
N ILE A 211 -24.57 8.54 6.44
CA ILE A 211 -24.53 9.01 7.82
C ILE A 211 -24.01 7.91 8.73
N HIS A 212 -23.20 8.27 9.73
CA HIS A 212 -22.60 7.37 10.70
C HIS A 212 -22.96 7.80 12.14
N PRO A 213 -24.20 7.53 12.60
CA PRO A 213 -24.70 8.04 13.87
C PRO A 213 -24.39 7.12 15.06
N GLY A 214 -23.88 5.89 14.80
CA GLY A 214 -23.87 4.79 15.75
C GLY A 214 -23.05 5.02 17.01
N GLN A 215 -22.06 5.91 16.98
CA GLN A 215 -21.18 6.15 18.12
C GLN A 215 -21.89 6.80 19.31
N ASP A 216 -22.92 7.65 19.05
CA ASP A 216 -23.56 8.44 20.10
C ASP A 216 -25.10 8.52 19.98
N ILE A 217 -25.71 7.70 19.13
CA ILE A 217 -27.17 7.67 18.95
C ILE A 217 -27.89 7.19 20.23
N LYS A 218 -28.93 7.93 20.63
CA LYS A 218 -29.68 7.66 21.88
C LYS A 218 -30.90 6.77 21.68
N TRP A 219 -31.26 6.39 20.48
CA TRP A 219 -32.37 5.52 20.15
C TRP A 219 -33.75 6.05 20.65
N ASN A 220 -33.94 7.37 20.63
CA ASN A 220 -35.17 8.07 21.03
C ASN A 220 -35.76 8.87 19.87
N GLU A 221 -36.95 9.43 20.07
CA GLU A 221 -37.65 10.25 19.07
C GLU A 221 -36.89 11.53 18.70
N GLU A 222 -36.14 12.11 19.63
CA GLU A 222 -35.33 13.30 19.36
C GLU A 222 -34.25 13.01 18.30
N ASP A 223 -33.49 11.93 18.47
CA ASP A 223 -32.42 11.54 17.52
C ASP A 223 -33.02 11.05 16.19
N TYR A 224 -34.17 10.36 16.23
CA TYR A 224 -34.87 10.02 14.99
C TYR A 224 -35.27 11.27 14.21
N ASN A 225 -35.83 12.26 14.87
CA ASN A 225 -36.19 13.53 14.23
C ASN A 225 -34.96 14.27 13.71
N ASN A 226 -33.84 14.25 14.43
CA ASN A 226 -32.60 14.81 13.95
C ASN A 226 -32.12 14.13 12.67
N LEU A 227 -32.19 12.78 12.57
CA LEU A 227 -31.88 12.04 11.35
C LEU A 227 -32.78 12.42 10.18
N VAL A 228 -34.10 12.47 10.39
CA VAL A 228 -35.06 12.86 9.35
C VAL A 228 -34.83 14.29 8.90
N ASN A 229 -34.54 15.19 9.82
CA ASN A 229 -34.21 16.60 9.50
C ASN A 229 -32.93 16.67 8.67
N LYS A 230 -31.91 15.93 9.06
CA LYS A 230 -30.65 15.87 8.30
C LYS A 230 -30.84 15.31 6.89
N PHE A 231 -31.60 14.23 6.74
CA PHE A 231 -31.95 13.66 5.45
C PHE A 231 -32.72 14.65 4.57
N ASN A 232 -33.65 15.41 5.15
CA ASN A 232 -34.39 16.45 4.41
C ASN A 232 -33.46 17.59 3.94
N LEU A 233 -32.51 18.03 4.77
CA LEU A 233 -31.50 19.02 4.36
C LEU A 233 -30.65 18.52 3.18
N MET A 234 -30.21 17.27 3.23
CA MET A 234 -29.47 16.67 2.12
C MET A 234 -30.34 16.49 0.87
N TYR A 235 -31.61 16.11 1.04
CA TYR A 235 -32.56 16.04 -0.06
C TYR A 235 -32.75 17.40 -0.77
N GLU A 236 -32.80 18.50 -0.02
CA GLU A 236 -32.85 19.86 -0.55
C GLU A 236 -31.62 20.25 -1.33
N LEU A 237 -30.44 19.69 -0.97
CA LEU A 237 -29.19 19.83 -1.72
C LEU A 237 -29.16 18.97 -3.01
N GLY A 238 -30.23 18.19 -3.28
CA GLY A 238 -30.36 17.37 -4.47
C GLY A 238 -30.02 15.89 -4.28
N VAL A 239 -29.63 15.45 -3.07
CA VAL A 239 -29.34 14.04 -2.79
C VAL A 239 -30.60 13.20 -2.94
N ARG A 240 -30.49 12.04 -3.61
CA ARG A 240 -31.58 11.08 -3.83
C ARG A 240 -31.25 9.65 -3.44
N SER A 241 -30.03 9.44 -2.93
CA SER A 241 -29.56 8.14 -2.43
C SER A 241 -28.87 8.32 -1.08
N PHE A 242 -29.14 7.43 -0.14
CA PHE A 242 -28.67 7.56 1.24
C PHE A 242 -28.14 6.23 1.76
N ALA A 243 -27.11 6.29 2.61
CA ALA A 243 -26.59 5.16 3.34
C ALA A 243 -26.54 5.45 4.84
N ILE A 244 -26.60 4.40 5.65
CA ILE A 244 -26.43 4.47 7.10
C ILE A 244 -25.33 3.50 7.48
N HIS A 245 -24.30 4.00 8.15
CA HIS A 245 -23.14 3.22 8.55
C HIS A 245 -23.15 2.96 10.07
N PHE A 246 -22.95 1.70 10.45
CA PHE A 246 -22.78 1.24 11.83
C PHE A 246 -21.47 0.44 12.02
N ASP A 247 -20.52 0.65 11.10
CA ASP A 247 -19.21 0.06 11.18
C ASP A 247 -18.32 0.75 12.24
N ASP A 248 -17.36 0.01 12.80
CA ASP A 248 -16.34 0.51 13.72
C ASP A 248 -16.87 1.29 14.94
N ILE A 249 -17.94 0.82 15.51
CA ILE A 249 -18.58 1.39 16.71
C ILE A 249 -18.64 0.36 17.84
N ASP A 250 -18.91 0.84 19.05
CA ASP A 250 -19.13 0.04 20.24
C ASP A 250 -20.42 0.45 21.00
N GLY A 251 -20.69 -0.23 22.11
CA GLY A 251 -21.80 0.09 23.00
C GLY A 251 -23.19 -0.14 22.41
N GLU A 252 -24.14 0.69 22.80
CA GLU A 252 -25.55 0.56 22.41
C GLU A 252 -25.82 0.77 20.92
N GLY A 253 -24.93 1.47 20.21
CA GLY A 253 -25.00 1.65 18.77
C GLY A 253 -24.95 0.35 17.98
N THR A 254 -24.34 -0.69 18.53
CA THR A 254 -24.15 -2.01 17.90
C THR A 254 -25.38 -2.91 17.91
N ASN A 255 -26.47 -2.50 18.53
CA ASN A 255 -27.68 -3.32 18.67
C ASN A 255 -28.39 -3.54 17.33
N PRO A 256 -28.37 -4.75 16.73
CA PRO A 256 -28.86 -4.99 15.38
C PRO A 256 -30.38 -4.79 15.25
N LYS A 257 -31.17 -5.08 16.31
CA LYS A 257 -32.61 -4.86 16.28
C LYS A 257 -32.95 -3.37 16.22
N LYS A 258 -32.23 -2.54 16.97
CA LYS A 258 -32.40 -1.10 16.95
C LYS A 258 -31.97 -0.51 15.60
N GLN A 259 -30.84 -1.01 15.03
CA GLN A 259 -30.38 -0.62 13.71
C GLN A 259 -31.41 -0.93 12.63
N VAL A 260 -31.93 -2.17 12.58
CA VAL A 260 -32.91 -2.60 11.61
C VAL A 260 -34.24 -1.83 11.76
N ALA A 261 -34.72 -1.63 13.01
CA ALA A 261 -35.95 -0.85 13.28
C ALA A 261 -35.81 0.59 12.76
N LEU A 262 -34.66 1.24 12.98
CA LEU A 262 -34.38 2.59 12.49
C LEU A 262 -34.38 2.64 10.96
N VAL A 263 -33.69 1.72 10.29
CA VAL A 263 -33.59 1.67 8.82
C VAL A 263 -34.95 1.42 8.20
N ASN A 264 -35.76 0.50 8.76
CA ASN A 264 -37.12 0.23 8.30
C ASN A 264 -38.02 1.44 8.46
N ARG A 265 -37.91 2.14 9.59
CA ARG A 265 -38.72 3.35 9.83
C ARG A 265 -38.35 4.46 8.84
N LEU A 266 -37.07 4.71 8.60
CA LEU A 266 -36.61 5.67 7.59
C LEU A 266 -37.03 5.26 6.16
N THR A 267 -36.95 3.98 5.84
CA THR A 267 -37.45 3.47 4.55
C THR A 267 -38.93 3.82 4.35
N LYS A 268 -39.78 3.58 5.38
CA LYS A 268 -41.23 3.88 5.31
C LYS A 268 -41.50 5.37 5.31
N GLU A 269 -40.96 6.10 6.29
CA GLU A 269 -41.36 7.47 6.61
C GLU A 269 -40.61 8.54 5.81
N PHE A 270 -39.43 8.19 5.23
CA PHE A 270 -38.68 9.11 4.39
C PHE A 270 -38.62 8.62 2.94
N VAL A 271 -38.00 7.44 2.67
CA VAL A 271 -37.74 6.97 1.30
C VAL A 271 -39.08 6.81 0.52
N LYS A 272 -39.97 5.99 1.04
CA LYS A 272 -41.28 5.72 0.37
C LYS A 272 -42.18 6.94 0.36
N ALA A 273 -42.08 7.81 1.35
CA ALA A 273 -42.87 9.03 1.41
C ALA A 273 -42.40 10.09 0.39
N LYS A 274 -41.11 10.18 0.09
CA LYS A 274 -40.61 11.09 -0.96
C LYS A 274 -40.90 10.57 -2.38
N GLY A 275 -40.83 9.26 -2.60
CA GLY A 275 -41.16 8.61 -3.87
C GLY A 275 -40.12 8.69 -4.97
N ASP A 276 -39.13 9.58 -4.84
CA ASP A 276 -38.01 9.76 -5.77
C ASP A 276 -36.63 9.51 -5.12
N VAL A 277 -36.63 8.93 -3.92
CA VAL A 277 -35.39 8.51 -3.20
C VAL A 277 -35.18 7.03 -3.42
N ALA A 278 -33.95 6.66 -3.74
CA ALA A 278 -33.53 5.27 -3.91
C ALA A 278 -33.64 4.47 -2.59
N PRO A 279 -33.79 3.14 -2.64
CA PRO A 279 -33.68 2.29 -1.45
C PRO A 279 -32.40 2.56 -0.66
N LEU A 280 -32.50 2.50 0.66
CA LEU A 280 -31.34 2.73 1.55
C LEU A 280 -30.26 1.65 1.39
N VAL A 281 -29.05 2.03 1.73
CA VAL A 281 -27.94 1.09 1.93
C VAL A 281 -27.53 1.14 3.40
N VAL A 282 -27.25 0.01 4.02
CA VAL A 282 -26.79 -0.05 5.41
C VAL A 282 -25.48 -0.84 5.53
N CYS A 283 -24.54 -0.31 6.29
CA CYS A 283 -23.38 -1.04 6.75
C CYS A 283 -23.65 -1.54 8.18
N PRO A 284 -23.78 -2.86 8.41
CA PRO A 284 -23.99 -3.39 9.75
C PRO A 284 -22.70 -3.30 10.56
N THR A 285 -22.79 -3.40 11.88
CA THR A 285 -21.59 -3.49 12.74
C THR A 285 -20.82 -4.79 12.44
N ASP A 286 -21.51 -5.89 12.20
CA ASP A 286 -20.92 -7.18 11.80
C ASP A 286 -20.68 -7.22 10.27
N TYR A 287 -19.97 -6.27 9.72
CA TYR A 287 -19.74 -6.10 8.28
C TYR A 287 -18.72 -7.07 7.67
N SER A 288 -18.04 -7.88 8.49
CA SER A 288 -17.01 -8.85 8.08
C SER A 288 -17.21 -10.17 8.81
N GLN A 289 -16.87 -11.28 8.17
CA GLN A 289 -16.92 -12.62 8.80
C GLN A 289 -15.98 -12.71 10.03
N LEU A 290 -14.95 -11.87 10.08
CA LEU A 290 -14.04 -11.78 11.23
C LEU A 290 -14.79 -11.39 12.53
N TRP A 291 -15.78 -10.50 12.43
CA TRP A 291 -16.59 -10.03 13.55
C TRP A 291 -17.90 -10.82 13.72
N ALA A 292 -18.45 -11.29 12.60
CA ALA A 292 -19.74 -11.94 12.59
C ALA A 292 -19.75 -13.25 13.38
N LYS A 293 -20.84 -13.52 14.10
CA LYS A 293 -21.02 -14.78 14.77
C LYS A 293 -21.09 -15.93 13.75
N PRO A 294 -20.35 -17.02 13.97
CA PRO A 294 -20.31 -18.15 13.02
C PRO A 294 -21.68 -18.81 12.79
N GLY A 295 -22.52 -18.82 13.81
CA GLY A 295 -23.86 -19.44 13.74
C GLY A 295 -24.88 -18.66 12.92
N PRO A 296 -25.99 -19.31 12.51
CA PRO A 296 -27.01 -18.67 11.68
C PRO A 296 -27.91 -17.68 12.46
N ASP A 297 -27.83 -17.67 13.79
CA ASP A 297 -28.73 -16.87 14.68
C ASP A 297 -28.07 -15.58 15.19
N GLY A 298 -27.03 -15.10 14.52
CA GLY A 298 -26.30 -13.88 14.89
C GLY A 298 -27.01 -12.59 14.44
N PRO A 299 -26.36 -11.42 14.67
CA PRO A 299 -26.87 -10.12 14.25
C PRO A 299 -27.24 -10.04 12.76
N LEU A 300 -26.49 -10.68 11.86
CA LEU A 300 -26.79 -10.71 10.42
C LEU A 300 -28.12 -11.42 10.11
N ALA A 301 -28.53 -12.40 10.90
CA ALA A 301 -29.84 -13.06 10.73
C ALA A 301 -31.01 -12.12 11.07
N ILE A 302 -30.83 -11.18 11.99
CA ILE A 302 -31.81 -10.15 12.29
C ILE A 302 -32.00 -9.25 11.07
N TYR A 303 -30.93 -8.84 10.42
CA TYR A 303 -30.98 -8.12 9.13
C TYR A 303 -31.74 -8.93 8.07
N GLY A 304 -31.45 -10.22 7.94
CA GLY A 304 -32.13 -11.08 6.97
C GLY A 304 -33.62 -11.31 7.23
N ASN A 305 -34.03 -11.35 8.50
CA ASN A 305 -35.40 -11.67 8.89
C ASN A 305 -36.30 -10.43 8.98
N GLU A 306 -35.76 -9.27 9.38
CA GLU A 306 -36.53 -8.13 9.80
C GLU A 306 -36.33 -6.87 8.95
N LEU A 307 -35.20 -6.77 8.19
CA LEU A 307 -34.92 -5.60 7.36
C LEU A 307 -35.81 -5.59 6.11
N ASP A 308 -36.28 -4.41 5.72
CA ASP A 308 -37.03 -4.21 4.46
C ASP A 308 -36.22 -4.81 3.27
N PRO A 309 -36.85 -5.65 2.42
CA PRO A 309 -36.13 -6.37 1.37
C PRO A 309 -35.48 -5.50 0.30
N GLU A 310 -35.91 -4.25 0.15
CA GLU A 310 -35.34 -3.31 -0.82
C GLU A 310 -34.03 -2.70 -0.33
N VAL A 311 -33.74 -2.74 0.98
CA VAL A 311 -32.53 -2.16 1.56
C VAL A 311 -31.30 -3.03 1.21
N GLN A 312 -30.26 -2.40 0.69
CA GLN A 312 -28.98 -3.04 0.41
C GLN A 312 -28.11 -3.15 1.67
N VAL A 313 -27.30 -4.20 1.77
CA VAL A 313 -26.44 -4.44 2.95
C VAL A 313 -25.01 -4.58 2.50
N PHE A 314 -24.11 -3.77 3.06
CA PHE A 314 -22.67 -3.86 2.81
C PHE A 314 -22.05 -5.07 3.49
N TRP A 315 -21.01 -5.62 2.84
CA TRP A 315 -20.20 -6.70 3.32
C TRP A 315 -18.75 -6.60 2.83
N THR A 316 -17.76 -6.78 3.70
CA THR A 316 -16.34 -6.65 3.33
C THR A 316 -15.62 -7.99 3.08
N GLY A 317 -16.26 -9.12 3.38
CA GLY A 317 -15.71 -10.44 3.12
C GLY A 317 -15.25 -11.22 4.35
N ALA A 318 -14.37 -12.19 4.15
CA ALA A 318 -13.88 -13.07 5.20
C ALA A 318 -13.11 -12.32 6.30
N VAL A 319 -12.40 -11.27 5.91
CA VAL A 319 -11.73 -10.31 6.80
C VAL A 319 -11.99 -8.89 6.29
N VAL A 320 -11.51 -7.87 7.00
CA VAL A 320 -11.75 -6.46 6.63
C VAL A 320 -11.21 -6.13 5.24
N CYS A 321 -9.98 -6.55 4.93
CA CYS A 321 -9.37 -6.45 3.59
C CYS A 321 -9.30 -7.84 2.97
N SER A 322 -10.32 -8.22 2.21
CA SER A 322 -10.51 -9.59 1.71
C SER A 322 -10.76 -9.62 0.21
N ASP A 323 -10.27 -10.67 -0.45
CA ASP A 323 -10.64 -11.00 -1.82
C ASP A 323 -12.13 -11.34 -1.90
N LEU A 324 -12.76 -11.04 -3.03
CA LEU A 324 -14.14 -11.41 -3.31
C LEU A 324 -14.20 -12.87 -3.78
N THR A 325 -14.83 -13.70 -2.97
CA THR A 325 -15.02 -15.13 -3.25
C THR A 325 -16.49 -15.53 -3.11
N LYS A 326 -16.90 -16.58 -3.80
CA LYS A 326 -18.23 -17.19 -3.62
C LYS A 326 -18.47 -17.61 -2.18
N GLU A 327 -17.44 -18.18 -1.54
CA GLU A 327 -17.53 -18.66 -0.16
C GLU A 327 -17.98 -17.55 0.81
N THR A 328 -17.36 -16.34 0.68
CA THR A 328 -17.75 -15.23 1.56
C THR A 328 -19.14 -14.69 1.23
N LEU A 329 -19.55 -14.72 -0.05
CA LEU A 329 -20.91 -14.32 -0.45
C LEU A 329 -21.94 -15.32 0.05
N ASP A 330 -21.72 -16.63 -0.11
CA ASP A 330 -22.61 -17.68 0.43
C ASP A 330 -22.75 -17.55 1.96
N PHE A 331 -21.66 -17.21 2.66
CA PHE A 331 -21.72 -16.97 4.10
C PHE A 331 -22.68 -15.83 4.45
N VAL A 332 -22.54 -14.67 3.83
CA VAL A 332 -23.34 -13.50 4.19
C VAL A 332 -24.76 -13.58 3.65
N ASP A 333 -24.95 -13.98 2.39
CA ASP A 333 -26.24 -14.02 1.71
C ASP A 333 -27.24 -14.98 2.37
N SER A 334 -26.73 -16.13 2.87
CA SER A 334 -27.55 -17.08 3.62
C SER A 334 -28.11 -16.47 4.92
N ARG A 335 -27.45 -15.48 5.49
CA ARG A 335 -27.84 -14.79 6.74
C ARG A 335 -28.72 -13.59 6.49
N ILE A 336 -28.27 -12.70 5.58
CA ILE A 336 -29.04 -11.47 5.26
C ILE A 336 -30.19 -11.71 4.28
N LYS A 337 -30.31 -12.91 3.68
CA LYS A 337 -31.34 -13.38 2.74
C LYS A 337 -31.51 -12.50 1.50
N ARG A 338 -30.42 -11.94 1.03
CA ARG A 338 -30.33 -11.12 -0.19
C ARG A 338 -28.90 -11.08 -0.69
N PRO A 339 -28.63 -10.77 -1.98
CA PRO A 339 -27.28 -10.50 -2.46
C PRO A 339 -26.67 -9.32 -1.71
N ALA A 340 -25.48 -9.52 -1.12
CA ALA A 340 -24.77 -8.45 -0.43
C ALA A 340 -24.22 -7.44 -1.43
N TYR A 341 -24.10 -6.17 -1.01
CA TYR A 341 -23.31 -5.19 -1.72
C TYR A 341 -21.88 -5.24 -1.19
N TYR A 342 -20.93 -5.74 -2.01
CA TYR A 342 -19.58 -6.03 -1.56
C TYR A 342 -18.77 -4.75 -1.43
N TRP A 343 -18.48 -4.33 -0.19
CA TRP A 343 -17.57 -3.24 0.13
C TRP A 343 -16.14 -3.79 0.13
N TRP A 344 -15.42 -3.57 -0.96
CA TRP A 344 -14.08 -4.09 -1.11
C TRP A 344 -13.03 -3.09 -0.64
N ASN A 345 -12.33 -3.41 0.45
CA ASN A 345 -11.25 -2.60 1.00
C ASN A 345 -9.98 -2.77 0.15
N PHE A 346 -10.02 -2.28 -1.07
CA PHE A 346 -8.94 -2.21 -2.04
C PHE A 346 -9.21 -1.02 -3.00
N PRO A 347 -8.19 -0.16 -3.30
CA PRO A 347 -6.80 -0.18 -2.86
C PRO A 347 -6.53 0.61 -1.57
N VAL A 348 -7.45 0.69 -0.63
CA VAL A 348 -7.28 1.42 0.63
C VAL A 348 -5.93 1.12 1.30
N THR A 349 -5.28 2.15 1.82
CA THR A 349 -3.99 2.05 2.53
C THR A 349 -4.01 2.77 3.88
N ASP A 350 -5.17 2.98 4.48
CA ASP A 350 -5.30 3.68 5.76
C ASP A 350 -4.61 2.96 6.93
N TYR A 351 -4.51 1.64 6.87
CA TYR A 351 -3.75 0.79 7.80
C TYR A 351 -2.23 0.75 7.50
N ALA A 352 -1.80 1.28 6.35
CA ALA A 352 -0.41 1.28 5.86
C ALA A 352 -0.12 2.52 5.00
N ARG A 353 -0.35 3.72 5.54
CA ARG A 353 -0.30 5.01 4.82
C ARG A 353 1.05 5.35 4.20
N HIS A 354 2.10 4.63 4.58
CA HIS A 354 3.43 4.72 3.98
C HIS A 354 3.55 4.01 2.61
N ILE A 355 2.54 3.25 2.20
CA ILE A 355 2.48 2.52 0.93
C ILE A 355 1.48 3.19 -0.01
N ILE A 356 1.75 3.13 -1.31
CA ILE A 356 0.82 3.49 -2.38
C ILE A 356 0.58 2.28 -3.27
N MET A 357 -0.68 1.90 -3.46
CA MET A 357 -1.09 0.68 -4.17
C MET A 357 -1.34 0.99 -5.64
N GLN A 358 -0.47 0.52 -6.53
CA GLN A 358 -0.54 0.80 -7.97
C GLN A 358 -0.52 -0.47 -8.84
N GLY A 359 -0.60 -1.64 -8.22
CA GLY A 359 -0.60 -2.92 -8.93
C GLY A 359 -1.94 -3.25 -9.59
N PRO A 360 -1.98 -4.34 -10.37
CA PRO A 360 -3.20 -4.85 -10.97
C PRO A 360 -4.28 -5.19 -9.93
N THR A 361 -5.53 -5.05 -10.33
CA THR A 361 -6.70 -5.26 -9.47
C THR A 361 -7.03 -6.75 -9.39
N TYR A 362 -6.30 -7.46 -8.54
CA TYR A 362 -6.52 -8.89 -8.25
C TYR A 362 -7.56 -9.09 -7.16
N GLY A 363 -7.93 -10.36 -6.94
CA GLY A 363 -8.72 -10.76 -5.77
C GLY A 363 -10.22 -10.79 -6.03
N LEU A 364 -10.63 -10.84 -7.29
CA LEU A 364 -12.03 -10.89 -7.72
C LEU A 364 -12.28 -12.18 -8.52
N GLU A 365 -13.14 -13.07 -8.02
CA GLU A 365 -13.55 -14.27 -8.76
C GLU A 365 -14.38 -13.91 -9.99
N THR A 366 -14.11 -14.54 -11.15
CA THR A 366 -14.68 -14.19 -12.45
C THR A 366 -15.93 -14.98 -12.84
N ASP A 367 -16.55 -15.65 -11.89
CA ASP A 367 -17.80 -16.39 -12.06
C ASP A 367 -18.90 -15.94 -11.07
N ILE A 368 -18.76 -14.75 -10.54
CA ILE A 368 -19.75 -14.05 -9.71
C ILE A 368 -20.87 -13.51 -10.62
N THR A 369 -22.10 -13.53 -10.10
CA THR A 369 -23.29 -13.06 -10.82
C THR A 369 -24.09 -12.05 -9.97
N ASP A 370 -25.04 -11.36 -10.61
CA ASP A 370 -25.99 -10.43 -9.97
C ASP A 370 -26.94 -11.09 -8.96
N LYS A 371 -26.99 -12.43 -8.92
CA LYS A 371 -27.71 -13.20 -7.90
C LYS A 371 -26.88 -13.43 -6.64
N MET A 372 -25.57 -13.31 -6.73
CA MET A 372 -24.62 -13.54 -5.64
C MET A 372 -24.21 -12.23 -4.98
N THR A 373 -24.15 -11.14 -5.73
CA THR A 373 -23.88 -9.81 -5.19
C THR A 373 -24.63 -8.75 -5.98
N SER A 374 -25.10 -7.70 -5.32
CA SER A 374 -25.67 -6.53 -6.01
C SER A 374 -24.59 -5.67 -6.69
N GLY A 375 -23.31 -5.89 -6.39
CA GLY A 375 -22.18 -5.20 -7.01
C GLY A 375 -20.97 -5.11 -6.12
N VAL A 376 -19.90 -4.54 -6.65
CA VAL A 376 -18.65 -4.27 -5.92
C VAL A 376 -18.44 -2.76 -5.78
N LEU A 377 -18.24 -2.34 -4.54
CA LEU A 377 -17.93 -0.98 -4.12
C LEU A 377 -16.47 -0.95 -3.66
N SER A 378 -15.62 -0.17 -4.32
CA SER A 378 -14.22 -0.01 -3.90
C SER A 378 -14.09 1.06 -2.81
N ASN A 379 -13.35 0.74 -1.74
CA ASN A 379 -12.82 1.72 -0.79
C ASN A 379 -11.36 2.03 -1.16
N PRO A 380 -11.07 3.20 -1.76
CA PRO A 380 -9.75 3.49 -2.31
C PRO A 380 -8.82 4.17 -1.29
N MET A 381 -7.65 4.60 -1.78
CA MET A 381 -6.68 5.34 -0.96
C MET A 381 -7.13 6.79 -0.71
N GLU A 382 -6.57 7.42 0.33
CA GLU A 382 -6.63 8.88 0.52
C GLU A 382 -6.02 9.68 -0.67
N HIS A 383 -5.30 9.00 -1.56
CA HIS A 383 -4.76 9.48 -2.82
C HIS A 383 -5.73 9.14 -3.96
N GLY A 384 -6.70 10.02 -4.20
CA GLY A 384 -7.81 9.75 -5.11
C GLY A 384 -7.39 9.60 -6.57
N GLU A 385 -6.50 10.45 -7.06
CA GLU A 385 -6.00 10.36 -8.44
C GLU A 385 -5.16 9.09 -8.65
N ALA A 386 -4.32 8.73 -7.69
CA ALA A 386 -3.54 7.50 -7.74
C ALA A 386 -4.43 6.24 -7.63
N SER A 387 -5.61 6.36 -7.03
CA SER A 387 -6.60 5.26 -6.96
C SER A 387 -7.27 4.94 -8.29
N LYS A 388 -7.26 5.86 -9.26
CA LYS A 388 -7.90 5.66 -10.59
C LYS A 388 -7.41 4.41 -11.30
N LEU A 389 -6.13 4.04 -11.14
CA LEU A 389 -5.58 2.83 -11.77
C LEU A 389 -6.28 1.55 -11.25
N ALA A 390 -6.51 1.45 -9.95
CA ALA A 390 -7.26 0.34 -9.37
C ALA A 390 -8.75 0.39 -9.73
N LEU A 391 -9.34 1.60 -9.69
CA LEU A 391 -10.75 1.81 -10.05
C LEU A 391 -11.03 1.50 -11.52
N TYR A 392 -10.03 1.57 -12.40
CA TYR A 392 -10.12 1.11 -13.80
C TYR A 392 -10.45 -0.38 -13.86
N GLY A 393 -9.82 -1.19 -13.01
CA GLY A 393 -10.11 -2.62 -12.87
C GLY A 393 -11.46 -2.90 -12.20
N VAL A 394 -11.82 -2.13 -11.18
CA VAL A 394 -13.13 -2.27 -10.50
C VAL A 394 -14.29 -1.99 -11.47
N ALA A 395 -14.15 -0.98 -12.31
CA ALA A 395 -15.15 -0.65 -13.33
C ALA A 395 -15.31 -1.79 -14.33
N ASP A 396 -14.21 -2.32 -14.85
CA ASP A 396 -14.17 -3.40 -15.83
C ASP A 396 -14.76 -4.69 -15.27
N TYR A 397 -14.34 -5.06 -14.06
CA TYR A 397 -14.86 -6.25 -13.38
C TYR A 397 -16.38 -6.23 -13.20
N ASN A 398 -16.93 -5.16 -12.65
CA ASN A 398 -18.38 -5.04 -12.43
C ASN A 398 -19.19 -5.04 -13.72
N TRP A 399 -18.58 -4.61 -14.82
CA TRP A 399 -19.25 -4.50 -16.12
C TRP A 399 -19.26 -5.83 -16.87
N ASN A 400 -18.11 -6.52 -16.93
CA ASN A 400 -17.91 -7.77 -17.66
C ASN A 400 -17.09 -8.74 -16.82
N VAL A 401 -17.76 -9.40 -15.87
CA VAL A 401 -17.15 -10.26 -14.85
C VAL A 401 -16.37 -11.42 -15.48
N ALA A 402 -16.99 -12.09 -16.47
CA ALA A 402 -16.44 -13.32 -17.05
C ALA A 402 -15.17 -13.09 -17.89
N ASP A 403 -15.08 -11.97 -18.59
CA ASP A 403 -13.92 -11.63 -19.44
C ASP A 403 -12.88 -10.78 -18.73
N TYR A 404 -13.09 -10.46 -17.45
CA TYR A 404 -12.16 -9.63 -16.69
C TYR A 404 -10.77 -10.25 -16.59
N ASN A 405 -9.75 -9.48 -16.99
CA ASN A 405 -8.34 -9.84 -16.86
C ASN A 405 -7.57 -8.69 -16.17
N ALA A 406 -7.16 -8.93 -14.92
CA ALA A 406 -6.53 -7.89 -14.09
C ALA A 406 -5.27 -7.28 -14.73
N ILE A 407 -4.41 -8.10 -15.35
CA ILE A 407 -3.15 -7.62 -15.94
C ILE A 407 -3.41 -6.86 -17.23
N ASP A 408 -4.24 -7.40 -18.14
CA ASP A 408 -4.60 -6.72 -19.39
C ASP A 408 -5.29 -5.38 -19.11
N ASN A 409 -6.22 -5.35 -18.15
CA ASN A 409 -6.89 -4.13 -17.70
C ASN A 409 -5.89 -3.11 -17.16
N TRP A 410 -4.97 -3.53 -16.28
CA TRP A 410 -3.96 -2.66 -15.70
C TRP A 410 -3.03 -2.04 -16.75
N GLU A 411 -2.56 -2.82 -17.71
CA GLU A 411 -1.72 -2.32 -18.83
C GLU A 411 -2.48 -1.27 -19.66
N ARG A 412 -3.78 -1.51 -19.94
CA ARG A 412 -4.64 -0.53 -20.65
C ARG A 412 -4.89 0.71 -19.81
N GLY A 413 -5.12 0.56 -18.52
CA GLY A 413 -5.33 1.65 -17.59
C GLY A 413 -4.14 2.61 -17.49
N LEU A 414 -2.92 2.09 -17.51
CA LEU A 414 -1.70 2.90 -17.54
C LEU A 414 -1.63 3.78 -18.80
N VAL A 415 -2.00 3.24 -19.94
CA VAL A 415 -2.04 3.96 -21.22
C VAL A 415 -3.14 5.02 -21.23
N ASP A 416 -4.35 4.67 -20.77
CA ASP A 416 -5.50 5.58 -20.78
C ASP A 416 -5.32 6.76 -19.80
N LEU A 417 -4.76 6.49 -18.60
CA LEU A 417 -4.57 7.50 -17.56
C LEU A 417 -3.39 8.46 -17.84
N THR A 418 -2.33 7.97 -18.46
CA THR A 418 -1.11 8.74 -18.69
C THR A 418 -0.49 8.44 -20.07
N PRO A 419 -1.16 8.76 -21.19
CA PRO A 419 -0.75 8.32 -22.53
C PRO A 419 0.72 8.61 -22.86
N GLU A 420 1.19 9.81 -22.55
CA GLU A 420 2.57 10.25 -22.84
C GLU A 420 3.60 9.70 -21.85
N ALA A 421 3.18 9.44 -20.60
CA ALA A 421 4.04 9.00 -19.50
C ALA A 421 3.88 7.51 -19.13
N HIS A 422 3.02 6.74 -19.84
CA HIS A 422 2.59 5.40 -19.41
C HIS A 422 3.75 4.44 -19.13
N LYS A 423 4.85 4.49 -19.88
CA LYS A 423 6.02 3.62 -19.65
C LYS A 423 6.72 3.92 -18.34
N ALA A 424 6.87 5.20 -18.01
CA ALA A 424 7.45 5.61 -16.74
C ALA A 424 6.49 5.31 -15.58
N TYR A 425 5.21 5.59 -15.75
CA TYR A 425 4.19 5.24 -14.75
C TYR A 425 4.13 3.73 -14.52
N ARG A 426 4.23 2.91 -15.57
CA ARG A 426 4.31 1.45 -15.44
C ARG A 426 5.52 1.00 -14.62
N THR A 427 6.69 1.60 -14.85
CA THR A 427 7.89 1.30 -14.05
C THR A 427 7.65 1.61 -12.57
N PHE A 428 7.01 2.71 -12.24
CA PHE A 428 6.64 3.04 -10.87
C PHE A 428 5.60 2.05 -10.32
N ALA A 429 4.52 1.80 -11.06
CA ALA A 429 3.38 1.01 -10.63
C ALA A 429 3.75 -0.45 -10.34
N ILE A 430 4.61 -1.07 -11.16
CA ILE A 430 5.04 -2.47 -10.96
C ILE A 430 5.86 -2.65 -9.66
N HIS A 431 6.53 -1.60 -9.19
CA HIS A 431 7.27 -1.61 -7.93
C HIS A 431 6.47 -1.09 -6.73
N SER A 432 5.17 -0.85 -6.93
CA SER A 432 4.23 -0.36 -5.91
C SER A 432 2.98 -1.25 -5.87
N CYS A 433 3.15 -2.57 -6.06
CA CYS A 433 2.06 -3.55 -6.17
C CYS A 433 1.66 -4.18 -4.85
N ASP A 434 2.54 -4.20 -3.87
CA ASP A 434 2.38 -4.98 -2.64
C ASP A 434 2.14 -4.10 -1.41
N THR A 435 1.65 -4.77 -0.37
CA THR A 435 1.68 -4.27 1.00
C THR A 435 2.56 -5.16 1.87
N GLU A 436 3.00 -4.65 3.02
CA GLU A 436 3.74 -5.44 4.00
C GLU A 436 2.91 -6.55 4.65
N THR A 437 1.59 -6.48 4.53
CA THR A 437 0.65 -7.47 5.06
C THR A 437 0.47 -8.70 4.17
N GLY A 438 1.14 -8.76 3.01
CA GLY A 438 1.00 -9.86 2.06
C GLY A 438 -0.32 -9.85 1.28
N TYR A 439 -1.14 -8.80 1.41
CA TYR A 439 -2.41 -8.69 0.68
C TYR A 439 -2.19 -8.54 -0.83
N ARG A 440 -1.05 -8.03 -1.24
CA ARG A 440 -0.69 -7.87 -2.65
C ARG A 440 0.27 -8.94 -3.13
N ARG A 441 0.37 -9.07 -4.42
CA ARG A 441 1.02 -10.17 -5.15
C ARG A 441 2.30 -9.71 -5.81
N ALA A 442 3.27 -10.61 -5.83
CA ALA A 442 4.47 -10.45 -6.62
C ALA A 442 4.15 -10.53 -8.12
N GLU A 443 4.80 -9.70 -8.91
CA GLU A 443 4.73 -9.79 -10.36
C GLU A 443 5.70 -10.83 -10.92
N SER A 444 5.40 -11.39 -12.11
CA SER A 444 6.16 -12.49 -12.69
C SER A 444 7.64 -12.16 -12.97
N TRP A 445 7.96 -10.89 -13.32
CA TRP A 445 9.35 -10.46 -13.52
C TRP A 445 10.10 -10.27 -12.20
N GLU A 446 9.41 -10.26 -11.06
CA GLU A 446 9.96 -10.24 -9.73
C GLU A 446 10.63 -11.56 -9.39
N THR A 447 11.70 -11.83 -10.06
CA THR A 447 12.54 -12.99 -9.86
C THR A 447 13.28 -12.91 -8.52
N ASN A 448 14.12 -13.85 -8.21
CA ASN A 448 14.83 -13.92 -6.95
C ASN A 448 15.64 -12.66 -6.64
N THR A 449 15.72 -12.30 -5.37
CA THR A 449 16.63 -11.27 -4.89
C THR A 449 18.05 -11.60 -5.34
N PHE A 450 18.69 -10.65 -5.99
CA PHE A 450 20.06 -10.81 -6.48
C PHE A 450 21.05 -10.84 -5.31
N ARG A 451 21.91 -11.85 -5.26
CA ARG A 451 22.89 -12.00 -4.20
C ARG A 451 24.32 -11.92 -4.76
N LEU A 452 25.28 -11.58 -3.91
CA LEU A 452 26.68 -11.48 -4.32
C LEU A 452 27.22 -12.81 -4.89
N ALA A 453 26.78 -13.93 -4.33
CA ALA A 453 27.19 -15.28 -4.78
C ALA A 453 26.60 -15.68 -6.14
N ASP A 454 25.44 -15.11 -6.50
CA ASP A 454 24.69 -15.49 -7.70
C ASP A 454 24.95 -14.53 -8.88
N TYR A 455 25.95 -13.67 -8.77
CA TYR A 455 26.25 -12.65 -9.77
C TYR A 455 26.63 -13.24 -11.13
N SER A 456 25.96 -12.74 -12.18
CA SER A 456 26.31 -12.95 -13.59
C SER A 456 26.24 -11.63 -14.35
N ASP A 457 26.99 -11.53 -15.46
CA ASP A 457 26.97 -10.31 -16.29
C ASP A 457 25.57 -10.00 -16.85
N LYS A 458 24.81 -11.02 -17.21
CA LYS A 458 23.44 -10.84 -17.67
C LYS A 458 22.55 -10.27 -16.56
N ALA A 459 22.55 -10.88 -15.38
CA ALA A 459 21.78 -10.42 -14.25
C ALA A 459 22.18 -9.00 -13.82
N TYR A 460 23.49 -8.71 -13.84
CA TYR A 460 24.01 -7.36 -13.60
C TYR A 460 23.41 -6.34 -14.59
N ASN A 461 23.48 -6.62 -15.88
CA ASN A 461 23.03 -5.69 -16.90
C ASN A 461 21.51 -5.48 -16.87
N ASP A 462 20.75 -6.55 -16.68
CA ASP A 462 19.29 -6.49 -16.60
C ASP A 462 18.85 -5.66 -15.39
N LEU A 463 19.48 -5.89 -14.24
CA LEU A 463 19.14 -5.18 -13.00
C LEU A 463 19.62 -3.72 -13.04
N TYR A 464 20.80 -3.46 -13.64
CA TYR A 464 21.30 -2.10 -13.85
C TYR A 464 20.35 -1.29 -14.75
N ALA A 465 19.86 -1.90 -15.82
CA ALA A 465 18.90 -1.25 -16.71
C ALA A 465 17.58 -0.96 -16.00
N GLU A 466 17.14 -1.86 -15.11
CA GLU A 466 15.95 -1.61 -14.30
C GLU A 466 16.13 -0.44 -13.33
N PHE A 467 17.22 -0.42 -12.56
CA PHE A 467 17.51 0.71 -11.66
C PHE A 467 17.69 2.04 -12.41
N ASP A 468 18.20 2.00 -13.64
CA ASP A 468 18.31 3.21 -14.48
C ASP A 468 16.93 3.72 -14.92
N ARG A 469 15.98 2.82 -15.26
CA ARG A 469 14.58 3.17 -15.51
C ARG A 469 13.92 3.77 -14.26
N VAL A 470 14.14 3.13 -13.10
CA VAL A 470 13.63 3.57 -11.80
C VAL A 470 14.09 4.99 -11.48
N GLU A 471 15.40 5.25 -11.57
CA GLU A 471 15.96 6.58 -11.30
C GLU A 471 15.40 7.68 -12.23
N LYS A 472 15.17 7.36 -13.51
CA LYS A 472 14.66 8.29 -14.52
C LYS A 472 13.14 8.49 -14.45
N THR A 473 12.42 7.66 -13.72
CA THR A 473 10.95 7.64 -13.72
C THR A 473 10.36 8.97 -13.28
N LYS A 474 10.84 9.54 -12.15
CA LYS A 474 10.33 10.82 -11.62
C LYS A 474 10.46 11.95 -12.64
N SER A 475 11.65 12.16 -13.19
CA SER A 475 11.90 13.23 -14.15
C SER A 475 11.11 13.05 -15.46
N THR A 476 10.88 11.81 -15.88
CA THR A 476 10.04 11.49 -17.04
C THR A 476 8.57 11.78 -16.75
N MET A 477 8.07 11.37 -15.60
CA MET A 477 6.70 11.65 -15.18
C MET A 477 6.44 13.15 -15.02
N GLU A 478 7.37 13.90 -14.40
CA GLU A 478 7.26 15.37 -14.25
C GLU A 478 7.21 16.10 -15.59
N ARG A 479 7.92 15.61 -16.61
CA ARG A 479 7.93 16.18 -17.96
C ARG A 479 6.68 15.82 -18.78
N ASP A 480 6.25 14.56 -18.74
CA ASP A 480 5.34 13.99 -19.72
C ASP A 480 3.90 13.80 -19.18
N CYS A 481 3.71 13.61 -17.86
CA CYS A 481 2.39 13.45 -17.28
C CYS A 481 1.60 14.75 -17.29
N LYS A 482 0.42 14.72 -17.91
CA LYS A 482 -0.46 15.90 -18.04
C LYS A 482 -1.45 16.05 -16.87
N ASN A 483 -1.45 15.13 -15.90
CA ASN A 483 -2.33 15.19 -14.73
C ASN A 483 -1.57 15.78 -13.52
N PRO A 484 -1.73 17.06 -13.19
CA PRO A 484 -1.02 17.69 -12.07
C PRO A 484 -1.49 17.20 -10.70
N LEU A 485 -2.74 16.73 -10.58
CA LEU A 485 -3.27 16.18 -9.33
C LEU A 485 -2.61 14.84 -9.03
N LEU A 486 -2.50 13.95 -10.03
CA LEU A 486 -1.78 12.69 -9.91
C LEU A 486 -0.31 12.92 -9.53
N MET A 487 0.34 13.86 -10.22
CA MET A 487 1.74 14.19 -9.91
C MET A 487 1.93 14.71 -8.50
N LYS A 488 0.97 15.52 -7.99
CA LYS A 488 1.00 15.99 -6.60
C LYS A 488 0.92 14.84 -5.60
N GLU A 489 0.05 13.87 -5.84
CA GLU A 489 -0.14 12.72 -4.95
C GLU A 489 1.06 11.75 -5.00
N LEU A 490 1.61 11.46 -6.18
CA LEU A 490 2.72 10.52 -6.34
C LEU A 490 4.09 11.08 -5.94
N LYS A 491 4.25 12.40 -5.91
CA LYS A 491 5.56 13.06 -5.73
C LYS A 491 6.37 12.53 -4.55
N PRO A 492 5.83 12.32 -3.34
CA PRO A 492 6.62 11.81 -2.22
C PRO A 492 7.27 10.45 -2.50
N TRP A 493 6.51 9.53 -3.10
CA TRP A 493 7.00 8.20 -3.50
C TRP A 493 7.96 8.26 -4.68
N LEU A 494 7.70 9.12 -5.67
CA LEU A 494 8.60 9.31 -6.83
C LEU A 494 9.97 9.82 -6.41
N VAL A 495 10.07 10.64 -5.37
CA VAL A 495 11.34 11.10 -4.80
C VAL A 495 12.13 9.93 -4.20
N GLU A 496 11.49 9.06 -3.43
CA GLU A 496 12.15 7.88 -2.87
C GLU A 496 12.49 6.85 -3.95
N PHE A 497 11.67 6.77 -5.01
CA PHE A 497 11.91 5.90 -6.16
C PHE A 497 13.17 6.29 -6.94
N GLU A 498 13.35 7.58 -7.21
CA GLU A 498 14.58 8.14 -7.80
C GLU A 498 15.81 7.78 -6.98
N LYS A 499 15.75 7.98 -5.64
CA LYS A 499 16.83 7.60 -4.72
C LYS A 499 17.11 6.10 -4.72
N LEU A 500 16.08 5.26 -4.78
CA LEU A 500 16.24 3.81 -4.87
C LEU A 500 16.95 3.39 -6.16
N GLY A 501 16.58 4.00 -7.29
CA GLY A 501 17.27 3.79 -8.57
C GLY A 501 18.76 4.12 -8.49
N ALA A 502 19.11 5.27 -7.92
CA ALA A 502 20.50 5.70 -7.73
C ALA A 502 21.26 4.73 -6.80
N ARG A 503 20.67 4.37 -5.65
CA ARG A 503 21.27 3.42 -4.70
C ARG A 503 21.54 2.06 -5.35
N GLY A 504 20.57 1.54 -6.10
CA GLY A 504 20.69 0.25 -6.78
C GLY A 504 21.80 0.23 -7.82
N LYS A 505 21.89 1.26 -8.68
CA LYS A 505 22.99 1.41 -9.64
C LYS A 505 24.34 1.51 -8.95
N ASN A 506 24.45 2.29 -7.89
CA ASN A 506 25.69 2.42 -7.12
C ASN A 506 26.07 1.10 -6.43
N THR A 507 25.11 0.33 -5.92
CA THR A 507 25.32 -1.00 -5.35
C THR A 507 25.94 -1.93 -6.38
N LEU A 508 25.42 -1.95 -7.60
CA LEU A 508 25.97 -2.78 -8.69
C LEU A 508 27.38 -2.36 -9.07
N LYS A 509 27.68 -1.06 -9.12
CA LYS A 509 29.05 -0.57 -9.33
C LYS A 509 29.96 -0.98 -8.17
N LEU A 510 29.48 -0.88 -6.94
CA LEU A 510 30.23 -1.23 -5.75
C LEU A 510 30.57 -2.73 -5.70
N MET A 511 29.68 -3.61 -6.19
CA MET A 511 29.97 -5.04 -6.34
C MET A 511 31.18 -5.30 -7.24
N LYS A 512 31.36 -4.52 -8.31
CA LYS A 512 32.56 -4.61 -9.17
C LYS A 512 33.80 -4.14 -8.42
N THR A 513 33.72 -3.03 -7.70
CA THR A 513 34.84 -2.51 -6.87
C THR A 513 35.24 -3.52 -5.78
N PHE A 514 34.25 -4.11 -5.10
CA PHE A 514 34.48 -5.15 -4.12
C PHE A 514 35.28 -6.35 -4.70
N ARG A 515 34.88 -6.82 -5.90
CA ARG A 515 35.55 -7.94 -6.59
C ARG A 515 36.96 -7.61 -7.06
N SER A 516 37.27 -6.34 -7.32
CA SER A 516 38.63 -5.92 -7.68
C SER A 516 39.61 -5.96 -6.50
N GLY A 517 39.16 -6.10 -5.27
CA GLY A 517 39.98 -6.12 -4.05
C GLY A 517 40.46 -4.74 -3.59
N ASP A 518 39.96 -3.66 -4.18
CA ASP A 518 40.28 -2.28 -3.78
C ASP A 518 39.52 -1.87 -2.52
N ALA A 519 40.12 -2.14 -1.37
CA ALA A 519 39.53 -1.94 -0.05
C ALA A 519 39.12 -0.46 0.22
N SER A 520 39.97 0.49 -0.19
CA SER A 520 39.76 1.91 0.04
C SER A 520 38.59 2.42 -0.80
N ASN A 521 38.58 2.16 -2.10
CA ASN A 521 37.47 2.57 -2.97
C ASN A 521 36.17 1.84 -2.63
N PHE A 522 36.27 0.55 -2.22
CA PHE A 522 35.09 -0.18 -1.75
C PHE A 522 34.49 0.49 -0.53
N TRP A 523 35.27 0.74 0.54
CA TRP A 523 34.71 1.28 1.78
C TRP A 523 34.16 2.71 1.60
N ASN A 524 34.87 3.57 0.86
CA ASN A 524 34.37 4.89 0.51
C ASN A 524 33.03 4.82 -0.25
N GLY A 525 32.92 3.93 -1.23
CA GLY A 525 31.70 3.72 -1.98
C GLY A 525 30.55 3.13 -1.13
N PHE A 526 30.87 2.20 -0.22
CA PHE A 526 29.91 1.62 0.72
C PHE A 526 29.30 2.69 1.61
N VAL A 527 30.14 3.50 2.27
CA VAL A 527 29.67 4.58 3.14
C VAL A 527 28.83 5.60 2.39
N ALA A 528 29.24 5.97 1.17
CA ALA A 528 28.49 6.93 0.34
C ALA A 528 27.13 6.41 -0.13
N ASN A 529 26.97 5.08 -0.27
CA ASN A 529 25.75 4.46 -0.80
C ASN A 529 24.82 3.89 0.27
N ARG A 530 25.23 3.83 1.52
CA ARG A 530 24.39 3.33 2.62
C ARG A 530 23.25 4.30 2.93
N MET A 531 22.18 3.80 3.50
CA MET A 531 21.12 4.66 4.07
C MET A 531 21.57 5.18 5.45
N THR A 532 21.57 6.50 5.60
CA THR A 532 21.68 7.14 6.91
C THR A 532 20.37 6.99 7.70
N LYS A 533 20.37 7.32 9.00
CA LYS A 533 19.13 7.34 9.80
C LYS A 533 18.06 8.24 9.17
N GLU A 534 18.43 9.42 8.71
CA GLU A 534 17.52 10.38 8.09
C GLU A 534 16.98 9.84 6.75
N ALA A 535 17.84 9.21 5.93
CA ALA A 535 17.42 8.58 4.68
C ALA A 535 16.48 7.39 4.92
N ARG A 536 16.74 6.59 5.96
CA ARG A 536 15.86 5.51 6.40
C ARG A 536 14.51 6.06 6.84
N ALA A 537 14.47 7.07 7.70
CA ALA A 537 13.24 7.68 8.18
C ALA A 537 12.40 8.31 7.05
N ALA A 538 13.03 8.88 6.03
CA ALA A 538 12.36 9.39 4.85
C ALA A 538 11.76 8.26 4.01
N TYR A 539 12.50 7.19 3.77
CA TYR A 539 12.04 6.00 3.05
C TYR A 539 10.87 5.31 3.76
N GLU A 540 10.93 5.15 5.08
CA GLU A 540 9.88 4.50 5.87
C GLU A 540 8.51 5.20 5.78
N LYS A 541 8.51 6.50 5.44
CA LYS A 541 7.27 7.27 5.21
C LYS A 541 6.65 7.03 3.85
N HIS A 542 7.43 6.61 2.84
CA HIS A 542 6.98 6.46 1.47
C HIS A 542 7.62 5.23 0.83
N LYS A 543 7.33 4.05 1.39
CA LYS A 543 7.91 2.77 0.98
C LYS A 543 7.46 2.35 -0.41
N LEU A 544 8.42 1.78 -1.15
CA LEU A 544 8.19 1.18 -2.47
C LEU A 544 9.36 0.25 -2.82
N GLY A 545 9.16 -0.57 -3.86
CA GLY A 545 10.17 -1.55 -4.27
C GLY A 545 10.42 -2.64 -3.23
N THR A 546 9.49 -2.84 -2.29
CA THR A 546 9.63 -3.71 -1.11
C THR A 546 9.72 -5.18 -1.47
N MET A 547 9.18 -5.58 -2.64
CA MET A 547 9.26 -6.97 -3.11
C MET A 547 10.66 -7.36 -3.55
N LYS A 548 11.42 -6.45 -4.21
CA LYS A 548 12.69 -6.80 -4.84
C LYS A 548 13.79 -5.78 -4.76
N LEU A 549 13.50 -4.56 -5.19
CA LEU A 549 14.55 -3.57 -5.42
C LEU A 549 15.17 -3.10 -4.13
N GLN A 550 14.36 -2.81 -3.13
CA GLN A 550 14.83 -2.43 -1.80
C GLN A 550 15.54 -3.62 -1.10
N PRO A 551 14.98 -4.84 -1.08
CA PRO A 551 15.68 -6.00 -0.53
C PRO A 551 17.00 -6.32 -1.25
N PHE A 552 17.07 -6.19 -2.57
CA PHE A 552 18.33 -6.34 -3.29
C PHE A 552 19.38 -5.36 -2.77
N TYR A 553 19.04 -4.07 -2.77
CA TYR A 553 19.95 -3.01 -2.32
C TYR A 553 20.46 -3.30 -0.91
N GLU A 554 19.57 -3.54 0.04
CA GLU A 554 19.94 -3.73 1.44
C GLU A 554 20.74 -5.03 1.66
N ASN A 555 20.31 -6.13 1.06
CA ASN A 555 21.00 -7.41 1.23
C ASN A 555 22.38 -7.40 0.57
N ALA A 556 22.52 -6.81 -0.61
CA ALA A 556 23.81 -6.71 -1.29
C ALA A 556 24.81 -5.84 -0.51
N MET A 557 24.36 -4.71 0.05
CA MET A 557 25.18 -3.86 0.89
C MET A 557 25.64 -4.59 2.15
N ASP A 558 24.74 -5.28 2.85
CA ASP A 558 25.05 -6.03 4.05
C ASP A 558 25.99 -7.22 3.77
N ASP A 559 25.72 -7.98 2.71
CA ASP A 559 26.55 -9.15 2.32
C ASP A 559 27.99 -8.70 1.97
N MET A 560 28.14 -7.57 1.26
CA MET A 560 29.45 -6.99 0.97
C MET A 560 30.17 -6.51 2.21
N ALA A 561 29.47 -5.82 3.13
CA ALA A 561 30.10 -5.34 4.36
C ALA A 561 30.60 -6.49 5.24
N GLN A 562 29.78 -7.55 5.37
CA GLN A 562 30.16 -8.74 6.14
C GLN A 562 31.37 -9.46 5.54
N GLU A 563 31.34 -9.70 4.23
CA GLU A 563 32.47 -10.39 3.56
C GLU A 563 33.72 -9.52 3.56
N PHE A 564 33.58 -8.19 3.42
CA PHE A 564 34.69 -7.25 3.53
C PHE A 564 35.36 -7.31 4.91
N PHE A 565 34.57 -7.26 5.99
CA PHE A 565 35.08 -7.38 7.36
C PHE A 565 35.76 -8.71 7.58
N LYS A 566 35.16 -9.82 7.12
CA LYS A 566 35.77 -11.15 7.24
C LYS A 566 37.09 -11.25 6.48
N ASN A 567 37.17 -10.71 5.27
CA ASN A 567 38.40 -10.68 4.49
C ASN A 567 39.49 -9.82 5.17
N LEU A 568 39.10 -8.74 5.84
CA LEU A 568 39.97 -7.82 6.53
C LEU A 568 40.49 -8.37 7.84
N THR A 569 39.68 -9.12 8.60
CA THR A 569 39.98 -9.57 9.98
C THR A 569 40.21 -11.08 10.10
N GLY A 570 39.68 -11.89 9.19
CA GLY A 570 39.56 -13.34 9.33
C GLY A 570 38.41 -13.79 10.24
N GLU A 571 37.61 -12.85 10.83
CA GLU A 571 36.55 -13.13 11.77
C GLU A 571 35.19 -12.97 11.11
N VAL A 572 34.20 -13.78 11.52
CA VAL A 572 32.80 -13.59 11.13
C VAL A 572 32.23 -12.41 11.92
N PRO A 573 31.66 -11.38 11.28
CA PRO A 573 31.16 -10.19 11.97
C PRO A 573 29.99 -10.51 12.92
N ALA A 574 29.77 -9.65 13.90
CA ALA A 574 28.63 -9.71 14.81
C ALA A 574 27.38 -9.10 14.15
N PHE A 575 27.07 -9.57 12.95
CA PHE A 575 25.89 -9.18 12.19
C PHE A 575 24.87 -10.33 12.25
N TYR A 576 23.66 -10.03 12.73
CA TYR A 576 22.63 -11.03 12.97
C TYR A 576 21.47 -10.86 11.99
N LYS A 577 20.81 -12.01 11.68
CA LYS A 577 19.62 -12.03 10.81
C LYS A 577 18.41 -12.52 11.59
N GLY A 578 17.30 -11.82 11.45
CA GLY A 578 16.02 -12.24 12.05
C GLY A 578 15.49 -13.53 11.42
N LEU A 579 14.96 -14.41 12.25
CA LEU A 579 14.27 -15.62 11.81
C LEU A 579 13.16 -16.00 12.80
N GLY A 580 12.21 -16.83 12.35
CA GLY A 580 11.09 -17.23 13.19
C GLY A 580 9.93 -17.79 12.40
N THR A 581 8.78 -17.90 13.07
CA THR A 581 7.56 -18.41 12.46
C THR A 581 6.82 -17.42 11.57
N TYR A 582 7.13 -16.12 11.70
CA TYR A 582 6.43 -15.07 10.96
C TYR A 582 7.10 -14.78 9.60
N PRO A 583 6.32 -14.80 8.48
CA PRO A 583 6.87 -14.55 7.14
C PRO A 583 7.58 -13.19 7.00
N THR A 584 7.13 -12.18 7.73
CA THR A 584 7.73 -10.82 7.73
C THR A 584 9.16 -10.77 8.25
N LEU A 585 9.62 -11.80 8.98
CA LEU A 585 11.03 -11.92 9.37
C LEU A 585 11.98 -12.14 8.20
N ALA A 586 11.48 -12.64 7.07
CA ALA A 586 12.26 -12.77 5.84
C ALA A 586 12.40 -11.43 5.07
N THR A 587 11.71 -10.38 5.51
CA THR A 587 11.77 -9.04 4.92
C THR A 587 12.83 -8.18 5.59
N THR A 588 13.06 -6.99 5.04
CA THR A 588 13.99 -6.01 5.62
C THR A 588 13.54 -5.45 6.98
N GLN A 589 12.27 -5.62 7.36
CA GLN A 589 11.75 -5.21 8.67
C GLN A 589 12.45 -5.91 9.84
N SER A 590 12.89 -7.16 9.65
CA SER A 590 13.60 -7.88 10.71
C SER A 590 14.91 -7.21 11.14
N LYS A 591 15.50 -6.36 10.30
CA LYS A 591 16.72 -5.59 10.61
C LYS A 591 16.51 -4.58 11.73
N LEU A 592 15.28 -4.11 11.94
CA LEU A 592 14.92 -3.19 13.02
C LEU A 592 15.09 -3.79 14.42
N MET A 593 15.28 -5.11 14.53
CA MET A 593 15.64 -5.76 15.80
C MET A 593 17.14 -5.67 16.14
N PHE A 594 17.97 -5.18 15.21
CA PHE A 594 19.43 -5.23 15.28
C PHE A 594 20.09 -3.89 14.91
N ASP A 595 19.30 -2.81 14.86
CA ASP A 595 19.77 -1.50 14.40
C ASP A 595 20.30 -0.59 15.53
N ASN A 596 20.23 -1.08 16.77
CA ASN A 596 20.60 -0.38 18.00
C ASN A 596 19.81 0.92 18.22
N ASP A 597 18.56 0.96 17.75
CA ASP A 597 17.63 2.06 17.94
C ASP A 597 16.33 1.57 18.58
N SER A 598 16.25 1.64 19.90
CA SER A 598 15.07 1.20 20.63
C SER A 598 13.79 2.01 20.35
N THR A 599 13.84 3.00 19.47
CA THR A 599 12.68 3.73 18.97
C THR A 599 12.07 3.09 17.72
N THR A 600 12.81 2.23 17.03
CA THR A 600 12.35 1.39 15.93
C THR A 600 11.94 0.01 16.44
N TYR A 601 11.18 -0.75 15.66
CA TYR A 601 10.78 -2.10 16.03
C TYR A 601 10.38 -2.95 14.82
N TYR A 602 10.64 -4.22 14.90
CA TYR A 602 10.03 -5.23 14.05
C TYR A 602 8.59 -5.48 14.52
N HIS A 603 7.66 -5.65 13.59
CA HIS A 603 6.26 -5.97 13.85
C HIS A 603 5.78 -7.11 12.96
N CYS A 604 5.17 -8.16 13.55
CA CYS A 604 4.87 -9.39 12.80
C CYS A 604 3.67 -9.29 11.83
N GLY A 605 2.74 -8.36 12.07
CA GLY A 605 1.57 -8.15 11.23
C GLY A 605 0.50 -9.26 11.26
N GLN A 606 0.58 -10.19 12.20
CA GLN A 606 -0.40 -11.27 12.37
C GLN A 606 -0.51 -11.74 13.82
N SER A 607 -1.63 -12.42 14.14
CA SER A 607 -1.90 -12.94 15.48
C SER A 607 -0.90 -14.02 15.89
N GLN A 608 -0.50 -13.97 17.16
CA GLN A 608 0.42 -14.93 17.76
C GLN A 608 -0.29 -16.21 18.23
N SER A 609 0.39 -17.34 18.12
CA SER A 609 -0.06 -18.66 18.60
C SER A 609 0.98 -19.30 19.51
N THR A 610 0.55 -20.22 20.38
CA THR A 610 1.48 -21.00 21.21
C THR A 610 2.47 -21.75 20.32
N GLY A 611 3.76 -21.65 20.65
CA GLY A 611 4.85 -22.23 19.86
C GLY A 611 5.48 -21.26 18.84
N ASP A 612 4.85 -20.13 18.53
CA ASP A 612 5.46 -19.10 17.69
C ASP A 612 6.72 -18.53 18.31
N TRP A 613 7.64 -18.10 17.49
CA TRP A 613 8.93 -17.63 17.95
C TRP A 613 9.55 -16.58 17.04
N VAL A 614 10.41 -15.76 17.64
CA VAL A 614 11.29 -14.81 16.97
C VAL A 614 12.70 -15.00 17.49
N GLY A 615 13.69 -14.92 16.63
CA GLY A 615 15.07 -15.15 16.99
C GLY A 615 16.09 -14.52 16.07
N ALA A 616 17.34 -14.79 16.38
CA ALA A 616 18.54 -14.33 15.69
C ALA A 616 19.38 -15.51 15.18
N ASP A 617 19.81 -15.47 13.91
CA ASP A 617 20.91 -16.26 13.37
C ASP A 617 22.20 -15.46 13.53
N LEU A 618 23.15 -15.97 14.31
CA LEU A 618 24.43 -15.35 14.61
C LEU A 618 25.47 -15.55 13.49
N GLY A 619 25.08 -16.21 12.38
CA GLY A 619 25.96 -16.49 11.25
C GLY A 619 26.94 -17.66 11.45
N THR A 620 27.35 -17.93 12.67
CA THR A 620 28.25 -19.05 13.07
C THR A 620 27.95 -19.46 14.50
N VAL A 621 28.45 -20.63 14.91
CA VAL A 621 28.38 -21.05 16.31
C VAL A 621 29.30 -20.18 17.16
N ARG A 622 28.75 -19.53 18.18
CA ARG A 622 29.44 -18.64 19.13
C ARG A 622 29.16 -19.10 20.57
N GLU A 623 30.00 -18.67 21.50
CA GLU A 623 29.69 -18.72 22.91
C GLU A 623 28.73 -17.59 23.24
N VAL A 624 27.49 -17.92 23.60
CA VAL A 624 26.48 -16.97 24.06
C VAL A 624 26.51 -16.93 25.59
N ARG A 625 26.76 -15.77 26.15
CA ARG A 625 26.89 -15.49 27.59
C ARG A 625 25.83 -14.51 28.09
N GLU A 626 25.32 -13.68 27.19
CA GLU A 626 24.35 -12.65 27.52
C GLU A 626 23.37 -12.49 26.35
N VAL A 627 22.08 -12.39 26.69
CA VAL A 627 21.00 -12.04 25.72
C VAL A 627 20.12 -11.00 26.35
N LYS A 628 19.89 -9.89 25.64
CA LYS A 628 18.93 -8.85 26.04
C LYS A 628 17.96 -8.57 24.91
N ILE A 629 16.67 -8.68 25.19
CA ILE A 629 15.61 -8.49 24.20
C ILE A 629 14.59 -7.48 24.73
N LEU A 630 14.24 -6.50 23.90
CA LEU A 630 13.22 -5.50 24.20
C LEU A 630 11.97 -5.84 23.38
N GLN A 631 10.97 -6.43 24.03
CA GLN A 631 9.67 -6.73 23.43
C GLN A 631 8.73 -5.52 23.47
N GLY A 632 7.72 -5.51 22.58
CA GLY A 632 6.73 -4.46 22.49
C GLY A 632 7.25 -3.20 21.81
N ARG A 633 6.35 -2.30 21.41
CA ARG A 633 6.69 -0.95 20.92
C ARG A 633 7.17 -0.03 22.04
N ASN A 634 6.85 -0.39 23.28
CA ASN A 634 7.37 0.21 24.50
C ASN A 634 7.47 -0.89 25.60
N SER A 635 8.00 -0.53 26.79
CA SER A 635 8.17 -1.47 27.90
C SER A 635 7.21 -1.22 29.06
N VAL A 636 6.07 -0.55 28.81
CA VAL A 636 5.14 -0.09 29.86
C VAL A 636 3.77 -0.74 29.71
N ASP A 637 3.11 -0.55 28.57
CA ASP A 637 1.69 -0.88 28.39
C ASP A 637 1.33 -1.41 26.98
N ASP A 638 2.31 -1.73 26.14
CA ASP A 638 2.04 -2.27 24.81
C ASP A 638 1.36 -3.63 24.89
N VAL A 639 0.43 -3.87 23.96
CA VAL A 639 -0.28 -5.15 23.84
C VAL A 639 0.46 -6.12 22.92
N ASP A 640 1.38 -5.65 22.06
CA ASP A 640 2.03 -6.42 21.00
C ASP A 640 3.36 -7.05 21.46
N TYR A 641 3.29 -8.03 22.34
CA TYR A 641 4.43 -8.80 22.84
C TYR A 641 4.00 -10.23 23.21
N PHE A 642 4.94 -11.15 23.33
CA PHE A 642 4.68 -12.46 23.93
C PHE A 642 4.56 -12.33 25.44
N ASP A 643 3.39 -12.61 25.97
CA ASP A 643 3.09 -12.51 27.40
C ASP A 643 3.62 -13.66 28.25
N ASN A 644 3.95 -14.78 27.61
CA ASN A 644 4.59 -15.92 28.23
C ASN A 644 5.62 -16.51 27.26
N VAL A 645 6.90 -16.44 27.60
CA VAL A 645 8.01 -16.86 26.73
C VAL A 645 9.06 -17.68 27.46
N VAL A 646 9.77 -18.47 26.70
CA VAL A 646 11.04 -19.08 27.07
C VAL A 646 12.14 -18.60 26.13
N LEU A 647 13.33 -18.32 26.68
CA LEU A 647 14.52 -18.06 25.91
C LEU A 647 15.26 -19.36 25.65
N GLU A 648 15.62 -19.60 24.38
CA GLU A 648 16.25 -20.84 23.94
C GLU A 648 17.43 -20.56 23.02
N ALA A 649 18.44 -21.44 23.03
CA ALA A 649 19.60 -21.37 22.16
C ALA A 649 19.85 -22.71 21.46
N SER A 650 20.42 -22.69 20.25
CA SER A 650 20.69 -23.88 19.46
C SER A 650 21.95 -23.71 18.61
N ALA A 651 22.75 -24.76 18.47
CA ALA A 651 23.90 -24.78 17.57
C ALA A 651 23.50 -25.16 16.14
N ASP A 652 22.45 -25.97 15.95
CA ASP A 652 22.05 -26.59 14.68
C ASP A 652 20.67 -26.12 14.16
N GLY A 653 19.93 -25.31 14.94
CA GLY A 653 18.57 -24.86 14.65
C GLY A 653 17.51 -25.93 14.81
N LYS A 654 17.88 -27.13 15.27
CA LYS A 654 16.97 -28.28 15.47
C LYS A 654 16.84 -28.66 16.95
N SER A 655 17.98 -28.77 17.63
CA SER A 655 18.05 -29.10 19.06
C SER A 655 18.18 -27.84 19.87
N TRP A 656 17.22 -27.54 20.74
CA TRP A 656 17.14 -26.29 21.49
C TRP A 656 17.40 -26.54 22.98
N THR A 657 18.28 -25.73 23.54
CA THR A 657 18.55 -25.68 24.97
C THR A 657 17.80 -24.49 25.56
N GLN A 658 16.97 -24.72 26.54
CA GLN A 658 16.24 -23.68 27.27
C GLN A 658 17.19 -22.98 28.25
N LEU A 659 17.27 -21.65 28.13
CA LEU A 659 18.14 -20.80 28.96
C LEU A 659 17.38 -20.20 30.16
N THR A 660 16.06 -20.01 30.03
CA THR A 660 15.23 -19.48 31.12
C THR A 660 14.04 -20.42 31.38
N GLY A 661 13.45 -20.34 32.55
CA GLY A 661 12.06 -20.77 32.76
C GLY A 661 11.07 -19.91 31.97
N GLU A 662 9.78 -20.16 32.12
CA GLU A 662 8.74 -19.31 31.55
C GLU A 662 8.81 -17.89 32.17
N LEU A 663 8.83 -16.87 31.31
CA LEU A 663 8.86 -15.47 31.67
C LEU A 663 7.48 -14.87 31.36
N LEU A 664 6.76 -14.49 32.41
CA LEU A 664 5.41 -13.93 32.30
C LEU A 664 5.42 -12.42 32.27
N LYS A 665 4.69 -11.82 31.32
CA LYS A 665 4.50 -10.36 31.19
C LYS A 665 5.80 -9.56 31.25
N THR A 666 6.85 -10.08 30.59
CA THR A 666 8.20 -9.51 30.61
C THR A 666 8.52 -8.78 29.30
N TYR A 667 8.55 -7.44 29.35
CA TYR A 667 8.96 -6.64 28.19
C TYR A 667 10.47 -6.65 27.93
N ILE A 668 11.26 -6.68 29.00
CA ILE A 668 12.72 -6.66 28.93
C ILE A 668 13.21 -8.03 29.39
N ILE A 669 13.58 -8.87 28.46
CA ILE A 669 14.21 -10.16 28.73
C ILE A 669 15.72 -9.93 28.82
N HIS A 670 16.32 -10.24 29.96
CA HIS A 670 17.75 -10.13 30.17
C HIS A 670 18.28 -11.39 30.84
N TRP A 671 19.06 -12.15 30.10
CA TRP A 671 19.71 -13.36 30.57
C TRP A 671 21.23 -13.20 30.54
N LYS A 672 21.91 -13.56 31.64
CA LYS A 672 23.35 -13.75 31.75
C LYS A 672 23.59 -15.13 32.40
N GLY A 673 24.50 -15.92 31.83
CA GLY A 673 24.75 -17.27 32.33
C GLY A 673 26.07 -17.87 31.87
N GLU A 674 26.28 -19.12 32.23
CA GLU A 674 27.41 -19.88 31.72
C GLU A 674 27.36 -19.95 30.20
N PRO A 675 28.55 -19.88 29.53
CA PRO A 675 28.62 -19.84 28.07
C PRO A 675 27.94 -21.06 27.40
N VAL A 676 27.01 -20.81 26.48
CA VAL A 676 26.36 -21.83 25.67
C VAL A 676 26.81 -21.67 24.20
N LYS A 677 27.26 -22.77 23.60
CA LYS A 677 27.59 -22.76 22.17
C LYS A 677 26.33 -22.77 21.34
N ALA A 678 26.04 -21.68 20.63
CA ALA A 678 24.87 -21.52 19.80
C ALA A 678 25.14 -20.69 18.54
N ARG A 679 24.44 -21.03 17.46
CA ARG A 679 24.30 -20.21 16.28
C ARG A 679 22.95 -19.49 16.27
N TYR A 680 21.95 -20.10 16.87
CA TYR A 680 20.57 -19.57 16.89
C TYR A 680 20.15 -19.28 18.31
N VAL A 681 19.52 -18.12 18.52
CA VAL A 681 18.91 -17.72 19.79
C VAL A 681 17.50 -17.25 19.51
N ARG A 682 16.51 -17.68 20.30
CA ARG A 682 15.10 -17.32 20.11
C ARG A 682 14.35 -17.09 21.42
N ILE A 683 13.31 -16.30 21.34
CA ILE A 683 12.19 -16.35 22.30
C ILE A 683 11.04 -17.10 21.66
N ARG A 684 10.51 -18.08 22.35
CA ARG A 684 9.39 -18.88 21.91
C ARG A 684 8.21 -18.71 22.87
N LYS A 685 7.03 -18.46 22.30
CA LYS A 685 5.79 -18.35 23.06
C LYS A 685 5.47 -19.67 23.75
N ALA A 686 5.36 -19.63 25.07
CA ALA A 686 4.80 -20.72 25.89
C ALA A 686 3.27 -20.70 25.86
N VAL A 687 2.60 -21.55 26.62
CA VAL A 687 1.13 -21.64 26.62
C VAL A 687 0.51 -20.35 27.12
N SER A 688 -0.33 -19.72 26.29
CA SER A 688 -1.06 -18.51 26.60
C SER A 688 -2.22 -18.29 25.62
N GLU A 689 -3.33 -17.72 26.08
CA GLU A 689 -4.51 -17.40 25.28
C GLU A 689 -4.37 -16.08 24.49
N LYS A 690 -3.29 -15.34 24.68
CA LYS A 690 -3.06 -14.03 24.02
C LYS A 690 -2.90 -14.20 22.52
N LYS A 691 -3.62 -13.38 21.74
CA LYS A 691 -3.65 -13.41 20.26
C LYS A 691 -3.24 -12.10 19.59
N SER A 692 -2.83 -11.08 20.37
CA SER A 692 -2.30 -9.84 19.78
C SER A 692 -1.10 -10.12 18.87
N TRP A 693 -0.65 -9.12 18.12
CA TRP A 693 0.57 -9.24 17.34
C TRP A 693 1.81 -9.24 18.24
N ILE A 694 3.00 -9.25 17.68
CA ILE A 694 4.23 -9.05 18.43
C ILE A 694 5.07 -7.95 17.80
N ALA A 695 5.76 -7.19 18.66
CA ALA A 695 6.79 -6.25 18.29
C ALA A 695 8.07 -6.56 19.06
N VAL A 696 9.23 -6.39 18.41
CA VAL A 696 10.55 -6.52 19.02
C VAL A 696 11.38 -5.32 18.59
N ARG A 697 11.81 -4.50 19.56
CA ARG A 697 12.64 -3.32 19.33
C ARG A 697 14.11 -3.64 19.16
N GLU A 698 14.61 -4.52 20.05
CA GLU A 698 16.01 -4.92 20.04
C GLU A 698 16.19 -6.38 20.42
N PHE A 699 17.11 -7.05 19.73
CA PHE A 699 17.52 -8.42 20.00
C PHE A 699 19.04 -8.51 20.07
N MET A 700 19.59 -8.29 21.26
CA MET A 700 21.03 -8.20 21.50
C MET A 700 21.57 -9.53 22.02
N VAL A 701 22.62 -10.06 21.38
CA VAL A 701 23.34 -11.23 21.81
C VAL A 701 24.81 -10.87 22.03
N ASN A 702 25.33 -11.09 23.26
CA ASN A 702 26.64 -10.66 23.70
C ASN A 702 26.91 -9.17 23.37
N PRO A 703 26.09 -8.22 23.84
CA PRO A 703 26.30 -6.81 23.52
C PRO A 703 27.69 -6.37 23.99
N THR A 704 28.40 -5.62 23.15
CA THR A 704 29.68 -5.05 23.49
C THR A 704 29.50 -3.97 24.56
N THR A 705 30.11 -4.16 25.70
CA THR A 705 30.11 -3.21 26.83
C THR A 705 31.54 -2.88 27.22
N PRO A 706 31.79 -1.78 27.92
CA PRO A 706 33.15 -1.46 28.41
C PRO A 706 33.80 -2.61 29.18
N GLU A 707 33.00 -3.37 29.95
CA GLU A 707 33.49 -4.51 30.75
C GLU A 707 33.80 -5.74 29.88
N SER A 708 33.19 -5.86 28.70
CA SER A 708 33.44 -6.98 27.77
C SER A 708 34.72 -6.83 26.97
N LEU A 709 35.29 -5.62 26.93
CA LEU A 709 36.53 -5.34 26.25
C LEU A 709 37.75 -5.67 27.16
N ASN A 710 38.84 -6.13 26.57
CA ASN A 710 40.09 -6.38 27.27
C ASN A 710 41.01 -5.14 27.30
N PHE A 711 40.50 -3.96 26.97
CA PHE A 711 41.15 -2.67 26.95
C PHE A 711 40.18 -1.58 27.36
N LYS A 712 40.69 -0.44 27.81
CA LYS A 712 39.88 0.69 28.28
C LYS A 712 39.51 1.59 27.10
N VAL A 713 38.23 2.03 27.06
CA VAL A 713 37.75 3.08 26.16
C VAL A 713 37.25 4.25 27.00
N GLU A 714 37.52 5.48 26.53
CA GLU A 714 37.05 6.72 27.13
C GLU A 714 36.41 7.60 26.04
N SER A 715 35.17 7.96 26.17
CA SER A 715 34.40 8.79 25.24
C SER A 715 33.37 9.61 26.01
N ALA A 716 32.93 10.73 25.44
CA ALA A 716 31.84 11.53 25.99
C ALA A 716 30.51 10.74 26.05
N ASP A 717 30.29 9.86 25.07
CA ASP A 717 29.22 8.87 25.05
C ASP A 717 29.88 7.49 24.95
N LEU A 718 30.08 6.86 26.10
CA LEU A 718 30.79 5.59 26.17
C LEU A 718 29.97 4.42 25.62
N ASP A 719 28.64 4.43 25.81
CA ASP A 719 27.75 3.36 25.33
C ASP A 719 27.70 3.38 23.80
N ALA A 720 27.55 4.56 23.19
CA ALA A 720 27.60 4.71 21.73
C ALA A 720 28.98 4.33 21.18
N ALA A 721 30.07 4.69 21.86
CA ALA A 721 31.44 4.36 21.40
C ALA A 721 31.69 2.86 21.30
N MET A 722 30.91 2.01 21.98
CA MET A 722 31.02 0.55 21.86
C MET A 722 30.75 0.04 20.47
N PHE A 723 29.95 0.75 19.66
CA PHE A 723 29.69 0.41 18.25
C PHE A 723 30.93 0.56 17.35
N GLY A 724 32.00 1.19 17.80
CA GLY A 724 33.30 1.21 17.12
C GLY A 724 34.18 0.00 17.43
N PHE A 725 33.74 -0.92 18.29
CA PHE A 725 34.47 -2.07 18.76
C PHE A 725 33.65 -3.36 18.85
N ASP A 726 32.46 -3.37 18.24
CA ASP A 726 31.50 -4.46 18.38
C ASP A 726 31.66 -5.57 17.33
N LYS A 727 32.62 -5.44 16.42
CA LYS A 727 32.89 -6.34 15.31
C LYS A 727 31.71 -6.41 14.30
N ASN A 728 30.96 -5.33 14.19
CA ASN A 728 29.87 -5.20 13.24
C ASN A 728 30.09 -4.00 12.30
N PRO A 729 30.50 -4.22 11.04
CA PRO A 729 30.89 -3.13 10.14
C PRO A 729 29.74 -2.26 9.65
N VAL A 730 28.49 -2.58 10.03
CA VAL A 730 27.30 -1.78 9.66
C VAL A 730 26.75 -0.94 10.79
N THR A 731 27.17 -1.18 12.03
CA THR A 731 26.91 -0.31 13.18
C THR A 731 27.95 0.81 13.24
N SER A 732 27.61 1.92 13.86
CA SER A 732 28.53 3.06 13.99
C SER A 732 28.16 3.98 15.16
N PHE A 733 29.11 4.80 15.58
CA PHE A 733 28.83 5.92 16.49
C PHE A 733 29.41 7.23 15.94
N ARG A 734 28.83 8.33 16.33
CA ARG A 734 29.33 9.68 16.01
C ARG A 734 30.31 10.14 17.07
N ASN A 735 31.60 10.22 16.72
CA ASN A 735 32.59 10.89 17.55
C ASN A 735 32.47 12.40 17.33
N SER A 736 32.05 13.14 18.34
CA SER A 736 31.90 14.62 18.28
C SER A 736 32.98 15.39 19.04
N GLY A 737 34.07 14.73 19.39
CA GLY A 737 35.14 15.32 20.16
C GLY A 737 36.33 14.38 20.21
N LYS A 738 36.51 13.70 21.32
CA LYS A 738 37.61 12.76 21.54
C LYS A 738 37.10 11.42 22.05
N THR A 739 37.51 10.37 21.36
CA THR A 739 37.41 8.98 21.86
C THR A 739 38.78 8.38 21.94
N SER A 740 39.19 7.97 23.12
CA SER A 740 40.49 7.35 23.34
C SER A 740 40.38 5.91 23.84
N PHE A 741 41.35 5.09 23.53
CA PHE A 741 41.40 3.68 23.92
C PHE A 741 42.79 3.22 24.17
N SER A 742 42.94 2.25 25.10
CA SER A 742 44.24 1.64 25.37
C SER A 742 44.68 0.80 24.19
N VAL A 743 45.96 0.87 23.83
CA VAL A 743 46.56 0.02 22.80
C VAL A 743 46.64 -1.42 23.31
N VAL A 744 46.02 -2.34 22.57
CA VAL A 744 46.05 -3.77 22.90
C VAL A 744 47.50 -4.28 22.75
N PRO A 745 48.06 -5.03 23.72
CA PRO A 745 49.40 -5.57 23.61
C PRO A 745 49.60 -6.39 22.35
N GLY A 746 50.70 -6.11 21.63
CA GLY A 746 51.03 -6.80 20.36
C GLY A 746 50.50 -6.11 19.10
N THR A 747 49.63 -5.11 19.20
CA THR A 747 49.18 -4.34 18.07
C THR A 747 50.28 -3.52 17.44
N LYS A 748 50.42 -3.61 16.12
CA LYS A 748 51.42 -2.85 15.33
C LYS A 748 50.80 -1.70 14.54
N ALA A 749 49.55 -1.83 14.21
CA ALA A 749 48.80 -0.85 13.39
C ALA A 749 47.30 -0.91 13.73
N TYR A 750 46.55 0.12 13.37
CA TYR A 750 45.10 0.09 13.34
C TYR A 750 44.61 0.31 11.92
N THR A 751 43.58 -0.45 11.57
CA THR A 751 42.69 -0.14 10.43
C THR A 751 41.38 0.37 10.97
N MET A 752 40.96 1.54 10.54
CA MET A 752 39.68 2.13 10.94
C MET A 752 38.71 2.24 9.77
N LEU A 753 37.51 1.79 9.98
CA LEU A 753 36.36 1.94 9.07
C LEU A 753 35.57 3.17 9.54
N LEU A 754 35.59 4.24 8.75
CA LEU A 754 35.09 5.56 9.10
C LEU A 754 34.14 6.08 8.04
N ASN A 755 33.45 7.18 8.35
CA ASN A 755 32.84 8.09 7.38
C ASN A 755 33.44 9.49 7.62
N VAL A 756 34.41 9.86 6.82
CA VAL A 756 35.13 11.15 6.92
C VAL A 756 34.42 12.16 6.01
N GLU A 757 33.87 13.22 6.60
CA GLU A 757 33.28 14.32 5.84
C GLU A 757 34.41 15.21 5.24
N GLN A 758 34.19 15.73 4.04
CA GLN A 758 35.21 16.49 3.27
C GLN A 758 35.75 17.75 3.98
N ASN A 759 35.08 18.25 4.99
CA ASN A 759 35.39 19.51 5.67
C ASN A 759 35.77 19.33 7.17
N GLY A 760 35.93 18.07 7.64
CA GLY A 760 36.25 17.79 9.05
C GLY A 760 37.75 17.60 9.28
N ALA A 761 38.37 18.37 10.20
CA ALA A 761 39.67 18.08 10.69
C ALA A 761 39.57 16.92 11.70
N VAL A 762 39.96 15.70 11.24
CA VAL A 762 40.02 14.51 12.11
C VAL A 762 41.46 14.09 12.26
N LYS A 763 41.84 13.76 13.50
CA LYS A 763 43.22 13.33 13.83
C LYS A 763 43.19 12.01 14.56
N PHE A 764 44.20 11.21 14.30
CA PHE A 764 44.54 10.04 15.08
C PHE A 764 45.82 10.34 15.88
N ASN A 765 45.69 10.41 17.21
CA ASN A 765 46.73 10.76 18.14
C ASN A 765 47.24 9.51 18.89
N GLN A 766 48.56 9.45 19.17
CA GLN A 766 49.19 8.35 19.87
C GLN A 766 49.95 8.89 21.09
N TYR A 767 49.82 8.26 22.23
CA TYR A 767 50.41 8.73 23.49
C TYR A 767 51.20 7.64 24.21
N ASP A 768 52.30 8.05 24.88
CA ASP A 768 53.08 7.18 25.76
C ASP A 768 52.43 7.03 27.15
N LYS A 769 53.05 6.19 28.01
CA LYS A 769 52.56 5.92 29.38
C LYS A 769 52.57 7.16 30.32
N LYS A 770 53.21 8.25 29.93
CA LYS A 770 53.18 9.54 30.68
C LYS A 770 52.17 10.52 30.08
N GLY A 771 51.41 10.14 29.08
CA GLY A 771 50.44 11.00 28.39
C GLY A 771 51.08 11.99 27.40
N LYS A 772 52.36 11.78 27.02
CA LYS A 772 53.06 12.61 26.02
C LYS A 772 52.62 12.16 24.63
N LEU A 773 52.23 13.13 23.79
CA LEU A 773 51.94 12.91 22.38
C LEU A 773 53.18 12.43 21.63
N LEU A 774 53.09 11.25 21.01
CA LEU A 774 54.14 10.62 20.22
C LEU A 774 53.99 10.88 18.72
N ALA A 775 52.74 10.88 18.24
CA ALA A 775 52.38 11.10 16.85
C ALA A 775 50.96 11.63 16.74
N SER A 776 50.70 12.47 15.73
CA SER A 776 49.39 12.92 15.33
C SER A 776 49.29 12.81 13.81
N THR A 777 48.32 12.08 13.31
CA THR A 777 48.11 11.81 11.88
C THR A 777 46.78 12.31 11.46
N ASP A 778 46.74 13.09 10.37
CA ASP A 778 45.44 13.55 9.79
C ASP A 778 44.73 12.38 9.14
N VAL A 779 43.43 12.22 9.46
CA VAL A 779 42.55 11.20 8.91
C VAL A 779 41.82 11.80 7.72
N ASN A 780 42.25 11.44 6.54
CA ASN A 780 41.77 12.00 5.26
C ASN A 780 41.07 10.99 4.35
N ASN A 781 40.79 9.79 4.83
CA ASN A 781 40.15 8.73 4.08
C ASN A 781 39.27 7.88 5.02
N SER A 782 38.10 7.45 4.55
CA SER A 782 37.19 6.63 5.32
C SER A 782 37.71 5.22 5.58
N PHE A 783 38.56 4.68 4.73
CA PHE A 783 39.36 3.47 5.02
C PHE A 783 40.76 3.88 5.44
N PHE A 784 41.01 3.99 6.74
CA PHE A 784 42.23 4.58 7.28
C PHE A 784 43.11 3.55 7.96
N ASN A 785 44.38 3.48 7.51
CA ASN A 785 45.40 2.62 8.10
C ASN A 785 46.49 3.49 8.77
N VAL A 786 46.86 3.14 9.96
CA VAL A 786 47.94 3.85 10.70
C VAL A 786 48.84 2.92 11.47
N GLU A 787 50.14 3.07 11.30
CA GLU A 787 51.12 2.35 12.10
C GLU A 787 51.23 2.95 13.51
N LEU A 788 51.49 2.09 14.48
CA LEU A 788 51.67 2.50 15.85
C LEU A 788 53.16 2.76 16.18
N ASN A 789 53.39 3.86 16.89
CA ASN A 789 54.66 4.06 17.54
C ASN A 789 54.86 2.96 18.61
N LYS A 790 56.05 2.36 18.64
CA LYS A 790 56.37 1.24 19.57
C LYS A 790 56.20 1.57 21.05
N LYS A 791 56.16 2.87 21.42
CA LYS A 791 55.95 3.37 22.78
C LYS A 791 54.49 3.76 23.06
N ALA A 792 53.60 3.68 22.07
CA ALA A 792 52.20 4.05 22.22
C ALA A 792 51.49 3.04 23.15
N VAL A 793 50.82 3.55 24.15
CA VAL A 793 49.95 2.77 25.05
C VAL A 793 48.52 3.24 25.05
N LYS A 794 48.28 4.41 24.43
CA LYS A 794 46.95 5.00 24.26
C LYS A 794 46.85 5.59 22.86
N ALA A 795 45.73 5.37 22.20
CA ALA A 795 45.35 5.98 20.94
C ALA A 795 44.10 6.84 21.13
N GLU A 796 43.89 7.84 20.29
CA GLU A 796 42.77 8.76 20.36
C GLU A 796 42.34 9.18 18.97
N ILE A 797 41.00 9.15 18.73
CA ILE A 797 40.37 9.76 17.57
C ILE A 797 39.84 11.12 18.03
N GLU A 798 40.32 12.20 17.41
CA GLU A 798 39.91 13.57 17.71
C GLU A 798 39.24 14.21 16.51
N GLY A 799 38.10 14.82 16.70
CA GLY A 799 37.31 15.49 15.66
C GLY A 799 35.95 14.88 15.45
N ASN A 800 35.23 15.45 14.49
CA ASN A 800 33.85 15.05 14.17
C ASN A 800 33.88 14.00 13.04
N VAL A 801 33.64 12.73 13.37
CA VAL A 801 33.70 11.59 12.42
C VAL A 801 32.76 10.47 12.88
N GLU A 802 32.16 9.80 11.94
CA GLU A 802 31.42 8.58 12.20
C GLU A 802 32.38 7.39 12.14
N VAL A 803 32.39 6.59 13.20
CA VAL A 803 33.29 5.44 13.37
C VAL A 803 32.46 4.16 13.32
N PHE A 804 32.80 3.28 12.39
CA PHE A 804 32.16 1.97 12.25
C PHE A 804 32.95 0.88 12.99
N GLU A 805 34.26 0.84 12.80
CA GLU A 805 35.04 -0.18 13.46
C GLU A 805 36.51 0.25 13.58
N VAL A 806 37.14 -0.07 14.72
CA VAL A 806 38.56 0.11 15.02
C VAL A 806 39.20 -1.24 15.16
N ILE A 807 39.97 -1.64 14.17
CA ILE A 807 40.58 -2.99 14.02
C ILE A 807 42.04 -2.96 14.36
N ALA A 808 42.46 -3.69 15.37
CA ALA A 808 43.87 -3.88 15.73
C ALA A 808 44.55 -4.87 14.78
N LYS A 809 45.77 -4.55 14.27
CA LYS A 809 46.58 -5.36 13.36
C LYS A 809 47.93 -5.70 13.98
#